data_675be037bc79d03bd341408cf0ad2427
#
_entry.id   675be037bc79d03bd341408cf0ad2427
#
_cell.length_a   1.000
_cell.length_b   1.000
_cell.length_c   1.000
_cell.angle_alpha   90.00
_cell.angle_beta   90.00
_cell.angle_gamma   90.00
#
_symmetry.space_group_name_H-M   'P 1'
#
loop_
_entity.id
_entity.type
_entity.pdbx_description
1 polymer ?
#
loop_
_entity_poly.entity_id
_entity_poly.type
_entity_poly.pdbx_seq_one_letter_code
_entity_poly.pdbx_strand_id
1 'polypeptide(L)'
;MGKSSLLDHVSELAASEQHRLIRAAGVEAESELPFAGLHQALYPLLGYVERLDDSARGVWDVVFGGSADTPPSVMTLGIAVLDLLSLAASQQPLFVVIDDGQWFDASSTAVFGFVGRRLTGSSVKLVVGLRSDLPSGFDSAALPELPVNTLSAEASELLLDLHHPGLEAPIRRLVLDEAQGNPLALLELPPHVRASRTAGSSEAPFGYTGVPLPLRLQQVYGSRIRTLGDSVRAELLRGALDGVAAGTATARTAGPRYRMAGADEAVACGLLTIDLLNGDFVFRHPLVRSTVVQMATPNERRTAHAALAHVHREDVERRATHLGASTVDPDEEIAAVLEAAAHSATRRGGALAAVAWLTRAAELSESRHERSRRLGDAAFIAGHSGQLDQAQQLLRADAASAVDESPASVVTSAYQALYEAGDVRSSRSRVAAAIQSLRDSGVREQSAVLTRLVNLLLAVSQYTGNAAAWEQSHQLLDALGDLVPDVSRIYQDAWSDVVRRGAGVHVRVERALLGLPGLEPWDITRLGVAAYHVDTLSQYRPQLQRTVDRELETGAMAAGMTMLHLIMLDQIAVGEWEEAEQTGRRCLELTTLHRHQLFGCHTRAYLGLIAAMRGQADDARQLQAQVDAWARPRGVGFLTQIADAVGTAAALAEGDYEAAYVHAIGITPPGSFEPCAHQASRTLLDLVEAAVHTGREEQARRHALAAQEAGLPEISPRLALTTYGALAMTSTDPADAEAMYQRAEAHPAAAGFPFELARIRLARGVRLRHTQGRKEARPSLTMAVEAFDRLGASTWAERARAELRATGMTTLAASAQFAELTWQERRIAEMAAGGLTNKEIGERMHLSPRTVSSHLYRVFPKLGIASRAALRDALGRLPADRGE
;
A
#
# COMPACT_ATOMS: atom_id res chain seq x y z
N MET A 1 6.27 -14.82 32.73
CA MET A 1 7.10 -16.02 32.60
C MET A 1 6.20 -17.24 32.81
N GLY A 2 6.53 -18.41 32.22
CA GLY A 2 5.56 -19.54 32.21
C GLY A 2 4.58 -19.49 31.02
N LYS A 3 4.84 -18.63 30.01
CA LYS A 3 3.98 -18.49 28.82
C LYS A 3 3.74 -19.80 28.09
N SER A 4 4.81 -20.54 27.76
CA SER A 4 4.68 -21.82 27.03
C SER A 4 3.82 -22.82 27.79
N SER A 5 3.97 -22.91 29.12
CA SER A 5 3.13 -23.80 29.96
C SER A 5 1.66 -23.37 29.98
N LEU A 6 1.39 -22.04 29.94
CA LEU A 6 0.03 -21.53 29.81
C LEU A 6 -0.52 -21.83 28.41
N LEU A 7 0.28 -21.68 27.36
CA LEU A 7 -0.12 -22.04 26.00
C LEU A 7 -0.37 -23.54 25.87
N ASP A 8 0.40 -24.40 26.55
CA ASP A 8 0.19 -25.84 26.60
C ASP A 8 -1.15 -26.14 27.29
N HIS A 9 -1.41 -25.54 28.44
CA HIS A 9 -2.66 -25.73 29.18
C HIS A 9 -3.89 -25.25 28.37
N VAL A 10 -3.80 -24.08 27.74
CA VAL A 10 -4.88 -23.59 26.89
C VAL A 10 -5.08 -24.50 25.67
N SER A 11 -4.00 -25.06 25.12
CA SER A 11 -4.07 -26.05 24.03
C SER A 11 -4.79 -27.34 24.46
N GLU A 12 -4.52 -27.83 25.67
CA GLU A 12 -5.19 -29.00 26.24
C GLU A 12 -6.69 -28.74 26.49
N LEU A 13 -7.04 -27.56 27.00
CA LEU A 13 -8.41 -27.11 27.15
C LEU A 13 -9.13 -27.05 25.81
N ALA A 14 -8.51 -26.42 24.81
CA ALA A 14 -9.07 -26.32 23.46
C ALA A 14 -9.29 -27.72 22.85
N ALA A 15 -8.36 -28.64 23.04
CA ALA A 15 -8.50 -30.02 22.59
C ALA A 15 -9.64 -30.76 23.31
N SER A 16 -9.80 -30.56 24.64
CA SER A 16 -10.91 -31.12 25.41
C SER A 16 -12.28 -30.60 24.99
N GLU A 17 -12.36 -29.37 24.50
CA GLU A 17 -13.55 -28.73 23.92
C GLU A 17 -13.72 -29.04 22.42
N GLN A 18 -12.99 -30.01 21.90
CA GLN A 18 -13.01 -30.44 20.52
C GLN A 18 -12.65 -29.36 19.49
N HIS A 19 -11.84 -28.39 19.84
CA HIS A 19 -11.25 -27.48 18.89
C HIS A 19 -10.11 -28.16 18.12
N ARG A 20 -9.98 -27.84 16.83
CA ARG A 20 -8.81 -28.21 16.05
C ARG A 20 -7.66 -27.31 16.43
N LEU A 21 -6.58 -27.89 16.94
CA LEU A 21 -5.41 -27.14 17.40
C LEU A 21 -4.37 -27.01 16.26
N ILE A 22 -3.90 -25.79 16.05
CA ILE A 22 -2.73 -25.47 15.26
C ILE A 22 -1.68 -24.84 16.17
N ARG A 23 -0.46 -25.38 16.15
CA ARG A 23 0.66 -24.81 16.91
C ARG A 23 1.79 -24.42 15.98
N ALA A 24 2.34 -23.23 16.22
CA ALA A 24 3.55 -22.74 15.60
C ALA A 24 4.45 -22.14 16.69
N ALA A 25 5.75 -22.15 16.45
CA ALA A 25 6.71 -21.53 17.36
C ALA A 25 7.72 -20.71 16.55
N GLY A 26 7.95 -19.48 16.97
CA GLY A 26 8.97 -18.63 16.38
C GLY A 26 10.38 -19.18 16.60
N VAL A 27 11.18 -19.09 15.56
CA VAL A 27 12.56 -19.59 15.56
C VAL A 27 13.47 -18.45 15.12
N GLU A 28 14.43 -18.08 15.98
CA GLU A 28 15.35 -16.99 15.72
C GLU A 28 16.08 -17.11 14.36
N ALA A 29 16.50 -18.33 14.00
CA ALA A 29 17.15 -18.62 12.74
C ALA A 29 16.25 -18.47 11.49
N GLU A 30 14.92 -18.51 11.67
CA GLU A 30 13.93 -18.34 10.60
C GLU A 30 13.32 -16.94 10.58
N SER A 31 13.69 -16.07 11.51
CA SER A 31 13.10 -14.71 11.62
C SER A 31 13.37 -13.82 10.41
N GLU A 32 14.38 -14.15 9.61
CA GLU A 32 14.70 -13.45 8.37
C GLU A 32 14.16 -14.16 7.11
N LEU A 33 13.56 -15.35 7.24
CA LEU A 33 13.01 -16.10 6.12
C LEU A 33 11.57 -15.68 5.86
N PRO A 34 11.24 -15.01 4.73
CA PRO A 34 9.89 -14.52 4.46
C PRO A 34 8.86 -15.66 4.47
N PHE A 35 7.75 -15.42 5.17
CA PHE A 35 6.63 -16.35 5.29
C PHE A 35 6.92 -17.70 5.97
N ALA A 36 8.08 -17.85 6.61
CA ALA A 36 8.43 -19.09 7.31
C ALA A 36 7.43 -19.39 8.44
N GLY A 37 7.10 -18.40 9.27
CA GLY A 37 6.14 -18.55 10.35
C GLY A 37 4.73 -18.83 9.84
N LEU A 38 4.32 -18.17 8.77
CA LEU A 38 3.02 -18.39 8.13
C LEU A 38 2.91 -19.80 7.57
N HIS A 39 3.92 -20.24 6.85
CA HIS A 39 3.98 -21.59 6.31
C HIS A 39 3.93 -22.65 7.41
N GLN A 40 4.72 -22.47 8.48
CA GLN A 40 4.70 -23.37 9.63
C GLN A 40 3.31 -23.49 10.25
N ALA A 41 2.63 -22.37 10.49
CA ALA A 41 1.34 -22.36 11.13
C ALA A 41 0.23 -22.96 10.23
N LEU A 42 0.26 -22.67 8.94
CA LEU A 42 -0.82 -23.03 8.02
C LEU A 42 -0.59 -24.35 7.27
N TYR A 43 0.61 -24.93 7.35
CA TYR A 43 0.92 -26.21 6.72
C TYR A 43 -0.14 -27.31 6.94
N PRO A 44 -0.69 -27.49 8.17
CA PRO A 44 -1.72 -28.50 8.40
C PRO A 44 -3.05 -28.22 7.68
N LEU A 45 -3.22 -27.02 7.14
CA LEU A 45 -4.44 -26.59 6.44
C LEU A 45 -4.27 -26.52 4.93
N LEU A 46 -3.08 -26.68 4.37
CA LEU A 46 -2.85 -26.55 2.93
C LEU A 46 -3.72 -27.47 2.07
N GLY A 47 -4.15 -28.62 2.59
CA GLY A 47 -5.12 -29.47 1.89
C GLY A 47 -6.52 -28.86 1.69
N TYR A 48 -6.83 -27.73 2.36
CA TYR A 48 -8.08 -26.98 2.13
C TYR A 48 -7.95 -25.95 1.00
N VAL A 49 -6.73 -25.60 0.57
CA VAL A 49 -6.49 -24.59 -0.47
C VAL A 49 -7.19 -24.94 -1.78
N GLU A 50 -7.22 -26.22 -2.16
CA GLU A 50 -7.93 -26.67 -3.37
C GLU A 50 -9.44 -26.41 -3.34
N ARG A 51 -10.01 -26.15 -2.17
CA ARG A 51 -11.43 -25.88 -1.96
C ARG A 51 -11.75 -24.38 -1.89
N LEU A 52 -10.74 -23.52 -1.92
CA LEU A 52 -10.90 -22.08 -2.05
C LEU A 52 -11.27 -21.69 -3.48
N ASP A 53 -11.75 -20.47 -3.67
CA ASP A 53 -11.99 -19.94 -5.00
C ASP A 53 -10.67 -19.74 -5.78
N ASP A 54 -10.76 -19.58 -7.10
CA ASP A 54 -9.59 -19.47 -7.98
C ASP A 54 -8.69 -18.26 -7.62
N SER A 55 -9.30 -17.15 -7.14
CA SER A 55 -8.57 -15.94 -6.75
C SER A 55 -7.73 -16.19 -5.48
N ALA A 56 -8.33 -16.78 -4.46
CA ALA A 56 -7.62 -17.12 -3.22
C ALA A 56 -6.55 -18.19 -3.46
N ARG A 57 -6.86 -19.19 -4.33
CA ARG A 57 -5.91 -20.25 -4.68
C ARG A 57 -4.66 -19.72 -5.38
N GLY A 58 -4.81 -18.77 -6.32
CA GLY A 58 -3.68 -18.11 -6.97
C GLY A 58 -2.72 -17.44 -6.00
N VAL A 59 -3.22 -16.89 -4.89
CA VAL A 59 -2.40 -16.29 -3.82
C VAL A 59 -1.48 -17.33 -3.16
N TRP A 60 -2.01 -18.53 -2.89
CA TRP A 60 -1.25 -19.63 -2.28
C TRP A 60 -0.17 -20.17 -3.21
N ASP A 61 -0.46 -20.27 -4.51
CA ASP A 61 0.49 -20.72 -5.53
C ASP A 61 1.69 -19.76 -5.66
N VAL A 62 1.47 -18.45 -5.49
CA VAL A 62 2.54 -17.46 -5.50
C VAL A 62 3.39 -17.54 -4.23
N VAL A 63 2.78 -17.64 -3.05
CA VAL A 63 3.50 -17.59 -1.78
C VAL A 63 4.24 -18.89 -1.48
N PHE A 64 3.66 -20.04 -1.81
CA PHE A 64 4.19 -21.34 -1.45
C PHE A 64 4.45 -22.28 -2.64
N GLY A 65 3.89 -22.02 -3.81
CA GLY A 65 3.97 -22.89 -4.98
C GLY A 65 5.04 -22.56 -6.00
N GLY A 66 5.73 -21.42 -5.87
CA GLY A 66 6.77 -21.00 -6.81
C GLY A 66 6.24 -20.54 -8.18
N SER A 67 4.96 -20.16 -8.30
CA SER A 67 4.42 -19.47 -9.48
C SER A 67 5.21 -18.18 -9.73
N ALA A 68 5.42 -17.83 -11.00
CA ALA A 68 6.09 -16.60 -11.40
C ALA A 68 5.21 -15.34 -11.28
N ASP A 69 4.04 -15.47 -10.66
CA ASP A 69 3.09 -14.38 -10.49
C ASP A 69 3.56 -13.35 -9.46
N THR A 70 2.96 -12.17 -9.54
CA THR A 70 3.29 -11.04 -8.68
C THR A 70 2.99 -11.34 -7.21
N PRO A 71 3.88 -10.98 -6.23
CA PRO A 71 3.66 -11.27 -4.83
C PRO A 71 2.35 -10.64 -4.33
N PRO A 72 1.53 -11.37 -3.55
CA PRO A 72 0.29 -10.84 -3.00
C PRO A 72 0.57 -9.78 -1.93
N SER A 73 -0.34 -8.83 -1.77
CA SER A 73 -0.31 -7.92 -0.64
C SER A 73 -0.55 -8.65 0.69
N VAL A 74 -0.10 -8.07 1.82
CA VAL A 74 -0.44 -8.61 3.16
C VAL A 74 -1.95 -8.67 3.36
N MET A 75 -2.69 -7.68 2.84
CA MET A 75 -4.15 -7.69 2.87
C MET A 75 -4.74 -8.83 2.03
N THR A 76 -4.27 -9.00 0.79
CA THR A 76 -4.74 -10.07 -0.11
C THR A 76 -4.40 -11.45 0.48
N LEU A 77 -3.17 -11.61 0.98
CA LEU A 77 -2.74 -12.83 1.65
C LEU A 77 -3.49 -13.02 2.98
N GLY A 78 -3.70 -11.94 3.75
CA GLY A 78 -4.46 -11.97 4.99
C GLY A 78 -5.92 -12.36 4.78
N ILE A 79 -6.56 -11.92 3.70
CA ILE A 79 -7.90 -12.35 3.30
C ILE A 79 -7.88 -13.84 2.92
N ALA A 80 -6.95 -14.26 2.07
CA ALA A 80 -6.81 -15.67 1.71
C ALA A 80 -6.55 -16.58 2.93
N VAL A 81 -5.80 -16.09 3.93
CA VAL A 81 -5.61 -16.77 5.22
C VAL A 81 -6.91 -16.80 6.03
N LEU A 82 -7.66 -15.71 6.10
CA LEU A 82 -8.97 -15.68 6.76
C LEU A 82 -9.94 -16.67 6.12
N ASP A 83 -9.99 -16.73 4.80
CA ASP A 83 -10.83 -17.66 4.05
C ASP A 83 -10.43 -19.12 4.33
N LEU A 84 -9.14 -19.42 4.33
CA LEU A 84 -8.61 -20.73 4.67
C LEU A 84 -8.94 -21.13 6.10
N LEU A 85 -8.71 -20.24 7.07
CA LEU A 85 -9.03 -20.47 8.47
C LEU A 85 -10.55 -20.63 8.69
N SER A 86 -11.36 -19.80 8.04
CA SER A 86 -12.82 -19.85 8.11
C SER A 86 -13.35 -21.15 7.50
N LEU A 87 -12.81 -21.57 6.35
CA LEU A 87 -13.17 -22.84 5.72
C LEU A 87 -12.80 -24.05 6.61
N ALA A 88 -11.62 -24.03 7.22
CA ALA A 88 -11.20 -25.06 8.16
C ALA A 88 -12.06 -25.06 9.43
N ALA A 89 -12.41 -23.86 9.94
CA ALA A 89 -13.22 -23.69 11.14
C ALA A 89 -14.69 -24.02 10.92
N SER A 90 -15.19 -24.06 9.69
CA SER A 90 -16.57 -24.47 9.35
C SER A 90 -16.86 -25.94 9.71
N GLN A 91 -15.84 -26.78 9.74
CA GLN A 91 -15.97 -28.20 10.10
C GLN A 91 -15.74 -28.44 11.61
N GLN A 92 -14.82 -27.69 12.21
CA GLN A 92 -14.45 -27.82 13.61
C GLN A 92 -13.85 -26.49 14.06
N PRO A 93 -14.27 -25.89 15.19
CA PRO A 93 -13.70 -24.65 15.70
C PRO A 93 -12.17 -24.74 15.78
N LEU A 94 -11.49 -23.65 15.43
CA LEU A 94 -10.04 -23.63 15.26
C LEU A 94 -9.36 -22.83 16.36
N PHE A 95 -8.29 -23.36 16.92
CA PHE A 95 -7.46 -22.70 17.90
C PHE A 95 -6.01 -22.63 17.38
N VAL A 96 -5.52 -21.42 17.10
CA VAL A 96 -4.17 -21.16 16.61
C VAL A 96 -3.33 -20.62 17.76
N VAL A 97 -2.24 -21.31 18.06
CA VAL A 97 -1.28 -20.96 19.12
C VAL A 97 0.07 -20.71 18.49
N ILE A 98 0.60 -19.52 18.70
CA ILE A 98 1.96 -19.13 18.30
C ILE A 98 2.77 -18.89 19.55
N ASP A 99 3.80 -19.68 19.78
CA ASP A 99 4.77 -19.43 20.86
C ASP A 99 6.02 -18.72 20.33
N ASP A 100 6.69 -17.94 21.17
CA ASP A 100 7.86 -17.15 20.81
C ASP A 100 7.67 -16.30 19.55
N GLY A 101 6.50 -15.66 19.41
CA GLY A 101 6.12 -14.86 18.25
C GLY A 101 7.07 -13.70 17.93
N GLN A 102 7.94 -13.26 18.87
CA GLN A 102 9.00 -12.29 18.61
C GLN A 102 10.04 -12.77 17.56
N TRP A 103 10.08 -14.06 17.28
CA TRP A 103 10.95 -14.68 16.28
C TRP A 103 10.22 -15.02 14.97
N PHE A 104 8.97 -14.61 14.83
CA PHE A 104 8.29 -14.70 13.53
C PHE A 104 8.87 -13.67 12.57
N ASP A 105 9.00 -14.07 11.31
CA ASP A 105 9.40 -13.15 10.26
C ASP A 105 8.39 -12.02 10.07
N ALA A 106 8.87 -10.88 9.58
CA ALA A 106 8.08 -9.66 9.45
C ALA A 106 6.82 -9.86 8.57
N SER A 107 6.93 -10.64 7.50
CA SER A 107 5.82 -10.91 6.58
C SER A 107 4.72 -11.73 7.26
N SER A 108 5.09 -12.82 7.96
CA SER A 108 4.16 -13.65 8.73
C SER A 108 3.48 -12.87 9.85
N THR A 109 4.24 -12.05 10.56
CA THR A 109 3.72 -11.22 11.65
C THR A 109 2.70 -10.20 11.15
N ALA A 110 2.96 -9.55 10.03
CA ALA A 110 2.02 -8.62 9.42
C ALA A 110 0.71 -9.31 9.03
N VAL A 111 0.78 -10.51 8.44
CA VAL A 111 -0.41 -11.30 8.06
C VAL A 111 -1.20 -11.73 9.28
N PHE A 112 -0.56 -12.29 10.31
CA PHE A 112 -1.27 -12.71 11.54
C PHE A 112 -1.82 -11.52 12.33
N GLY A 113 -1.15 -10.37 12.31
CA GLY A 113 -1.68 -9.13 12.87
C GLY A 113 -2.94 -8.65 12.15
N PHE A 114 -2.94 -8.70 10.82
CA PHE A 114 -4.13 -8.41 10.01
C PHE A 114 -5.28 -9.36 10.30
N VAL A 115 -5.00 -10.66 10.35
CA VAL A 115 -5.97 -11.72 10.64
C VAL A 115 -6.55 -11.55 12.04
N GLY A 116 -5.69 -11.40 13.06
CA GLY A 116 -6.08 -11.31 14.47
C GLY A 116 -7.09 -10.20 14.75
N ARG A 117 -6.94 -9.03 14.11
CA ARG A 117 -7.92 -7.92 14.22
C ARG A 117 -9.30 -8.24 13.64
N ARG A 118 -9.42 -9.29 12.82
CA ARG A 118 -10.67 -9.65 12.10
C ARG A 118 -11.34 -10.94 12.60
N LEU A 119 -10.79 -11.57 13.61
CA LEU A 119 -11.34 -12.80 14.18
C LEU A 119 -12.51 -12.59 15.16
N THR A 120 -12.89 -11.35 15.46
CA THR A 120 -13.99 -11.05 16.38
C THR A 120 -15.29 -11.72 15.91
N GLY A 121 -15.87 -12.55 16.76
CA GLY A 121 -17.10 -13.29 16.45
C GLY A 121 -16.92 -14.54 15.57
N SER A 122 -15.69 -14.88 15.16
CA SER A 122 -15.42 -16.08 14.36
C SER A 122 -15.19 -17.32 15.24
N SER A 123 -15.29 -18.51 14.61
CA SER A 123 -14.95 -19.80 15.25
C SER A 123 -13.44 -20.06 15.30
N VAL A 124 -12.62 -19.06 14.95
CA VAL A 124 -11.15 -19.12 15.01
C VAL A 124 -10.68 -18.30 16.20
N LYS A 125 -9.79 -18.87 17.00
CA LYS A 125 -9.10 -18.18 18.10
C LYS A 125 -7.60 -18.15 17.82
N LEU A 126 -6.97 -17.01 18.05
CA LEU A 126 -5.53 -16.81 17.88
C LEU A 126 -4.94 -16.35 19.21
N VAL A 127 -3.92 -17.05 19.68
CA VAL A 127 -3.13 -16.67 20.86
C VAL A 127 -1.66 -16.65 20.48
N VAL A 128 -0.99 -15.54 20.79
CA VAL A 128 0.43 -15.35 20.50
C VAL A 128 1.20 -15.11 21.80
N GLY A 129 2.18 -15.93 22.07
CA GLY A 129 3.11 -15.76 23.20
C GLY A 129 4.29 -14.89 22.80
N LEU A 130 4.48 -13.75 23.47
CA LEU A 130 5.58 -12.82 23.21
C LEU A 130 6.46 -12.62 24.44
N ARG A 131 7.72 -12.29 24.23
CA ARG A 131 8.64 -11.82 25.24
C ARG A 131 8.58 -10.30 25.34
N SER A 132 8.34 -9.78 26.54
CA SER A 132 8.26 -8.34 26.78
C SER A 132 9.61 -7.60 26.76
N ASP A 133 10.71 -8.32 26.78
CA ASP A 133 12.10 -7.79 26.75
C ASP A 133 12.68 -7.71 25.34
N LEU A 134 11.95 -8.17 24.31
CA LEU A 134 12.36 -8.14 22.91
C LEU A 134 11.29 -7.46 22.05
N PRO A 135 11.70 -6.65 21.08
CA PRO A 135 10.76 -6.08 20.12
C PRO A 135 10.12 -7.17 19.27
N SER A 136 8.86 -6.97 18.92
CA SER A 136 8.11 -7.89 18.07
C SER A 136 7.31 -7.13 17.02
N GLY A 137 7.19 -7.68 15.83
CA GLY A 137 6.29 -7.13 14.82
C GLY A 137 4.81 -7.16 15.25
N PHE A 138 4.44 -8.00 16.23
CA PHE A 138 3.10 -8.01 16.82
C PHE A 138 2.80 -6.78 17.69
N ASP A 139 3.81 -6.04 18.17
CA ASP A 139 3.62 -4.83 18.98
C ASP A 139 2.82 -3.77 18.20
N SER A 140 3.01 -3.71 16.87
CA SER A 140 2.28 -2.81 15.98
C SER A 140 0.90 -3.35 15.55
N ALA A 141 0.58 -4.61 15.88
CA ALA A 141 -0.65 -5.26 15.42
C ALA A 141 -1.92 -4.82 16.16
N ALA A 142 -1.79 -4.07 17.26
CA ALA A 142 -2.89 -3.59 18.10
C ALA A 142 -3.86 -4.72 18.52
N LEU A 143 -3.33 -5.88 18.87
CA LEU A 143 -4.08 -7.01 19.43
C LEU A 143 -4.26 -6.84 20.95
N PRO A 144 -5.33 -7.39 21.55
CA PRO A 144 -5.49 -7.37 23.00
C PRO A 144 -4.34 -8.09 23.73
N GLU A 145 -3.76 -7.45 24.73
CA GLU A 145 -2.64 -7.98 25.48
C GLU A 145 -3.07 -8.55 26.83
N LEU A 146 -2.50 -9.70 27.19
CA LEU A 146 -2.64 -10.31 28.52
C LEU A 146 -1.25 -10.43 29.17
N PRO A 147 -0.88 -9.55 30.12
CA PRO A 147 0.41 -9.63 30.78
C PRO A 147 0.49 -10.83 31.72
N VAL A 148 1.53 -11.66 31.56
CA VAL A 148 1.83 -12.80 32.42
C VAL A 148 2.88 -12.37 33.44
N ASN A 149 2.46 -12.19 34.69
CA ASN A 149 3.31 -11.77 35.78
C ASN A 149 4.10 -12.97 36.39
N THR A 150 5.05 -12.68 37.28
CA THR A 150 5.75 -13.69 38.09
C THR A 150 4.78 -14.38 39.07
N LEU A 151 5.08 -15.59 39.45
CA LEU A 151 4.29 -16.32 40.46
C LEU A 151 4.31 -15.59 41.83
N SER A 152 3.20 -15.68 42.55
CA SER A 152 3.15 -15.26 43.96
C SER A 152 4.10 -16.12 44.82
N ALA A 153 4.42 -15.64 46.00
CA ALA A 153 5.23 -16.43 46.96
C ALA A 153 4.62 -17.80 47.25
N GLU A 154 3.32 -17.83 47.48
CA GLU A 154 2.56 -19.06 47.74
C GLU A 154 2.59 -20.03 46.54
N ALA A 155 2.38 -19.51 45.32
CA ALA A 155 2.43 -20.32 44.12
C ALA A 155 3.86 -20.83 43.83
N SER A 156 4.88 -20.03 44.17
CA SER A 156 6.28 -20.42 44.03
C SER A 156 6.65 -21.55 45.01
N GLU A 157 6.18 -21.47 46.23
CA GLU A 157 6.38 -22.52 47.22
C GLU A 157 5.69 -23.83 46.83
N LEU A 158 4.44 -23.72 46.35
CA LEU A 158 3.67 -24.90 45.92
C LEU A 158 4.34 -25.57 44.69
N LEU A 159 4.88 -24.80 43.75
CA LEU A 159 5.58 -25.33 42.60
C LEU A 159 6.88 -26.06 42.99
N LEU A 160 7.61 -25.52 43.98
CA LEU A 160 8.80 -26.19 44.53
C LEU A 160 8.46 -27.50 45.26
N ASP A 161 7.40 -27.50 46.06
CA ASP A 161 6.97 -28.70 46.79
C ASP A 161 6.54 -29.82 45.85
N LEU A 162 5.87 -29.45 44.76
CA LEU A 162 5.40 -30.42 43.78
C LEU A 162 6.55 -31.09 43.00
N HIS A 163 7.58 -30.34 42.64
CA HIS A 163 8.64 -30.85 41.75
C HIS A 163 9.94 -31.20 42.47
N HIS A 164 10.15 -30.64 43.65
CA HIS A 164 11.33 -30.87 44.44
C HIS A 164 10.96 -31.20 45.93
N PRO A 165 10.18 -32.26 46.18
CA PRO A 165 9.76 -32.61 47.53
C PRO A 165 11.00 -32.91 48.38
N GLY A 166 11.01 -32.44 49.64
CA GLY A 166 12.11 -32.65 50.58
C GLY A 166 13.33 -31.79 50.37
N LEU A 167 13.18 -30.62 49.73
CA LEU A 167 14.26 -29.64 49.63
C LEU A 167 14.59 -29.05 50.98
N GLU A 168 15.88 -29.07 51.39
CA GLU A 168 16.34 -28.51 52.65
C GLU A 168 15.97 -27.06 52.84
N ALA A 169 15.51 -26.62 53.99
CA ALA A 169 15.00 -25.29 54.27
C ALA A 169 15.97 -24.14 53.86
N PRO A 170 17.30 -24.24 54.03
CA PRO A 170 18.24 -23.23 53.58
C PRO A 170 18.35 -23.14 52.05
N ILE A 171 18.29 -24.27 51.35
CA ILE A 171 18.31 -24.34 49.90
C ILE A 171 16.99 -23.80 49.35
N ARG A 172 15.88 -24.19 49.93
CA ARG A 172 14.54 -23.70 49.56
C ARG A 172 14.46 -22.19 49.64
N ARG A 173 14.89 -21.57 50.74
CA ARG A 173 14.87 -20.13 50.90
C ARG A 173 15.75 -19.44 49.84
N LEU A 174 16.97 -19.94 49.62
CA LEU A 174 17.86 -19.43 48.61
C LEU A 174 17.25 -19.49 47.19
N VAL A 175 16.62 -20.61 46.85
CA VAL A 175 15.98 -20.78 45.51
C VAL A 175 14.78 -19.85 45.35
N LEU A 176 13.95 -19.66 46.37
CA LEU A 176 12.82 -18.73 46.34
C LEU A 176 13.29 -17.28 46.17
N ASP A 177 14.30 -16.86 46.93
CA ASP A 177 14.87 -15.52 46.84
C ASP A 177 15.52 -15.27 45.48
N GLU A 178 16.22 -16.26 44.94
CA GLU A 178 16.93 -16.15 43.66
C GLU A 178 16.02 -16.27 42.43
N ALA A 179 14.94 -17.08 42.53
CA ALA A 179 14.01 -17.29 41.42
C ALA A 179 13.04 -16.12 41.21
N GLN A 180 12.77 -15.32 42.25
CA GLN A 180 11.86 -14.15 42.19
C GLN A 180 10.52 -14.47 41.52
N GLY A 181 9.95 -15.62 41.80
CA GLY A 181 8.69 -16.07 41.22
C GLY A 181 8.78 -16.50 39.74
N ASN A 182 9.95 -16.72 39.20
CA ASN A 182 10.14 -17.28 37.86
C ASN A 182 9.96 -18.80 37.88
N PRO A 183 8.94 -19.37 37.22
CA PRO A 183 8.69 -20.81 37.26
C PRO A 183 9.86 -21.66 36.79
N LEU A 184 10.54 -21.26 35.71
CA LEU A 184 11.68 -21.99 35.16
C LEU A 184 12.85 -22.01 36.14
N ALA A 185 13.12 -20.89 36.81
CA ALA A 185 14.16 -20.81 37.83
C ALA A 185 13.85 -21.70 39.04
N LEU A 186 12.60 -21.73 39.48
CA LEU A 186 12.15 -22.61 40.55
C LEU A 186 12.36 -24.09 40.21
N LEU A 187 12.24 -24.49 38.96
CA LEU A 187 12.43 -25.87 38.52
C LEU A 187 13.91 -26.24 38.28
N GLU A 188 14.73 -25.34 37.74
CA GLU A 188 16.08 -25.65 37.29
C GLU A 188 17.20 -25.33 38.31
N LEU A 189 16.95 -24.38 39.23
CA LEU A 189 17.98 -24.01 40.23
C LEU A 189 18.21 -25.08 41.33
N PRO A 190 17.20 -25.78 41.87
CA PRO A 190 17.38 -26.69 43.00
C PRO A 190 18.44 -27.78 42.75
N PRO A 191 18.46 -28.54 41.67
CA PRO A 191 19.50 -29.54 41.38
C PRO A 191 20.90 -28.93 41.34
N HIS A 192 21.03 -27.74 40.77
CA HIS A 192 22.31 -27.05 40.61
C HIS A 192 22.87 -26.60 41.97
N VAL A 193 22.03 -26.01 42.82
CA VAL A 193 22.40 -25.60 44.19
C VAL A 193 22.81 -26.78 45.05
N ARG A 194 22.12 -27.93 44.94
CA ARG A 194 22.51 -29.18 45.63
C ARG A 194 23.89 -29.68 45.20
N ALA A 195 24.15 -29.74 43.87
CA ALA A 195 25.42 -30.22 43.34
C ALA A 195 26.62 -29.34 43.75
N SER A 196 26.44 -28.02 43.75
CA SER A 196 27.49 -27.09 44.19
C SER A 196 27.87 -27.22 45.67
N ARG A 197 26.92 -27.55 46.55
CA ARG A 197 27.18 -27.77 47.99
C ARG A 197 27.84 -29.10 48.27
N THR A 198 27.51 -30.17 47.52
CA THR A 198 28.14 -31.48 47.65
C THR A 198 29.58 -31.49 47.13
N ALA A 199 29.91 -30.59 46.18
CA ALA A 199 31.28 -30.44 45.67
C ALA A 199 32.26 -29.71 46.60
N GLY A 200 31.83 -29.25 47.78
CA GLY A 200 32.69 -28.62 48.78
C GLY A 200 33.20 -27.23 48.40
N SER A 201 32.66 -26.57 47.40
CA SER A 201 32.99 -25.19 47.08
C SER A 201 32.45 -24.23 48.12
N SER A 202 33.37 -23.63 48.89
CA SER A 202 33.10 -22.64 49.94
C SER A 202 32.55 -21.30 49.41
N GLU A 203 32.50 -21.13 48.10
CA GLU A 203 31.89 -19.96 47.44
C GLU A 203 30.39 -20.14 47.36
N ALA A 204 29.64 -19.14 47.84
CA ALA A 204 28.21 -19.10 47.67
C ALA A 204 27.86 -19.39 46.21
N PRO A 205 26.92 -20.31 45.92
CA PRO A 205 26.62 -20.72 44.52
C PRO A 205 26.29 -19.60 43.58
N PHE A 206 25.97 -18.42 44.09
CA PHE A 206 25.64 -17.17 43.37
C PHE A 206 26.22 -15.97 44.12
N GLY A 207 27.56 -15.80 44.08
CA GLY A 207 28.27 -14.67 44.69
C GLY A 207 28.05 -13.29 44.03
N TYR A 208 27.06 -13.11 43.20
CA TYR A 208 26.76 -11.87 42.53
C TYR A 208 25.29 -11.50 42.65
N THR A 209 24.96 -10.70 43.65
CA THR A 209 23.74 -9.87 43.69
C THR A 209 23.84 -8.84 42.57
N GLY A 210 23.31 -9.15 41.36
CA GLY A 210 23.31 -8.24 40.21
C GLY A 210 23.32 -8.90 38.85
N VAL A 211 23.53 -10.21 38.75
CA VAL A 211 23.43 -10.92 37.46
C VAL A 211 21.95 -11.20 37.13
N PRO A 212 21.42 -10.79 35.98
CA PRO A 212 20.06 -11.07 35.58
C PRO A 212 19.76 -12.57 35.55
N LEU A 213 18.56 -12.94 35.97
CA LEU A 213 18.11 -14.33 36.06
C LEU A 213 18.30 -15.14 34.76
N PRO A 214 18.06 -14.59 33.55
CA PRO A 214 18.33 -15.29 32.30
C PRO A 214 19.79 -15.73 32.14
N LEU A 215 20.73 -14.89 32.57
CA LEU A 215 22.17 -15.22 32.52
C LEU A 215 22.54 -16.33 33.54
N ARG A 216 21.88 -16.38 34.70
CA ARG A 216 22.07 -17.46 35.68
C ARG A 216 21.58 -18.81 35.14
N LEU A 217 20.40 -18.83 34.49
CA LEU A 217 19.88 -20.02 33.84
C LEU A 217 20.77 -20.49 32.67
N GLN A 218 21.32 -19.55 31.92
CA GLN A 218 22.30 -19.85 30.87
C GLN A 218 23.58 -20.50 31.46
N GLN A 219 24.05 -20.06 32.62
CA GLN A 219 25.19 -20.71 33.33
C GLN A 219 24.87 -22.13 33.73
N VAL A 220 23.66 -22.41 34.20
CA VAL A 220 23.18 -23.77 34.53
C VAL A 220 23.19 -24.66 33.30
N TYR A 221 22.59 -24.22 32.21
CA TYR A 221 22.59 -24.98 30.97
C TYR A 221 23.99 -25.09 30.36
N GLY A 222 24.79 -24.03 30.42
CA GLY A 222 26.17 -24.03 29.96
C GLY A 222 27.06 -25.03 30.70
N SER A 223 26.86 -25.26 32.02
CA SER A 223 27.58 -26.27 32.75
C SER A 223 27.28 -27.70 32.24
N ARG A 224 26.00 -27.98 31.96
CA ARG A 224 25.53 -29.26 31.42
C ARG A 224 26.05 -29.50 29.99
N ILE A 225 26.03 -28.44 29.12
CA ILE A 225 26.53 -28.50 27.75
C ILE A 225 28.04 -28.84 27.74
N ARG A 226 28.81 -28.27 28.67
CA ARG A 226 30.26 -28.55 28.77
C ARG A 226 30.61 -30.00 29.14
N THR A 227 29.70 -30.73 29.79
CA THR A 227 29.93 -32.15 30.11
C THR A 227 29.72 -33.10 28.94
N LEU A 228 29.06 -32.63 27.85
CA LEU A 228 28.81 -33.45 26.65
C LEU A 228 30.05 -33.61 25.77
N GLY A 229 30.13 -34.73 25.09
CA GLY A 229 31.14 -34.97 24.08
C GLY A 229 31.05 -33.99 22.91
N ASP A 230 32.17 -33.73 22.22
CA ASP A 230 32.29 -32.78 21.11
C ASP A 230 31.31 -33.06 19.96
N SER A 231 31.07 -34.33 19.66
CA SER A 231 30.16 -34.78 18.63
C SER A 231 28.71 -34.39 18.97
N VAL A 232 28.31 -34.57 20.22
CA VAL A 232 26.94 -34.22 20.70
C VAL A 232 26.77 -32.72 20.73
N ARG A 233 27.78 -31.96 21.17
CA ARG A 233 27.74 -30.51 21.12
C ARG A 233 27.59 -29.97 19.70
N ALA A 234 28.30 -30.59 18.74
CA ALA A 234 28.18 -30.23 17.32
C ALA A 234 26.77 -30.52 16.76
N GLU A 235 26.14 -31.63 17.17
CA GLU A 235 24.74 -31.93 16.83
C GLU A 235 23.75 -30.92 17.41
N LEU A 236 23.90 -30.59 18.69
CA LEU A 236 23.11 -29.56 19.33
C LEU A 236 23.22 -28.21 18.62
N LEU A 237 24.46 -27.86 18.22
CA LEU A 237 24.71 -26.60 17.50
C LEU A 237 24.02 -26.57 16.14
N ARG A 238 24.12 -27.64 15.36
CA ARG A 238 23.39 -27.75 14.08
C ARG A 238 21.90 -27.67 14.28
N GLY A 239 21.35 -28.42 15.23
CA GLY A 239 19.92 -28.31 15.55
C GLY A 239 19.49 -26.91 16.00
N ALA A 240 20.32 -26.23 16.78
CA ALA A 240 20.06 -24.88 17.24
C ALA A 240 20.07 -23.85 16.10
N LEU A 241 21.02 -23.98 15.17
CA LEU A 241 21.16 -23.06 14.03
C LEU A 241 20.15 -23.34 12.89
N ASP A 242 19.65 -24.57 12.77
CA ASP A 242 18.59 -24.91 11.80
C ASP A 242 17.18 -24.69 12.35
N GLY A 243 17.06 -24.21 13.57
CA GLY A 243 15.78 -23.91 14.16
C GLY A 243 14.95 -25.10 14.60
N VAL A 244 15.59 -26.19 15.05
CA VAL A 244 14.86 -27.30 15.68
C VAL A 244 14.04 -26.77 16.86
N ALA A 245 12.75 -27.13 16.88
CA ALA A 245 11.78 -26.63 17.86
C ALA A 245 12.22 -26.87 19.31
N ALA A 246 11.80 -26.01 20.21
CA ALA A 246 11.91 -26.20 21.64
C ALA A 246 10.53 -26.56 22.22
N GLY A 247 10.48 -27.55 23.12
CA GLY A 247 9.26 -28.02 23.78
C GLY A 247 8.52 -29.12 23.01
N THR A 248 7.37 -29.55 23.52
CA THR A 248 6.53 -30.64 22.97
C THR A 248 5.70 -30.21 21.77
N ALA A 249 6.06 -29.11 21.11
CA ALA A 249 5.32 -28.61 19.97
C ALA A 249 5.51 -29.52 18.75
N THR A 250 4.54 -30.37 18.50
CA THR A 250 4.38 -31.20 17.30
C THR A 250 4.06 -30.37 16.07
N ALA A 251 4.91 -29.41 15.73
CA ALA A 251 4.77 -28.69 14.48
C ALA A 251 5.26 -29.61 13.34
N ARG A 252 4.35 -30.21 12.61
CA ARG A 252 4.63 -30.77 11.29
C ARG A 252 5.08 -29.61 10.40
N THR A 253 6.38 -29.47 10.24
CA THR A 253 6.95 -28.45 9.37
C THR A 253 7.17 -29.03 7.98
N ALA A 254 6.79 -28.25 6.97
CA ALA A 254 7.10 -28.55 5.59
C ALA A 254 8.60 -28.32 5.31
N GLY A 255 9.15 -29.16 4.52
CA GLY A 255 10.53 -29.09 4.05
C GLY A 255 11.53 -29.89 4.87
N PRO A 256 12.68 -30.18 4.29
CA PRO A 256 13.75 -30.91 4.97
C PRO A 256 14.30 -30.01 6.10
N ARG A 257 14.10 -30.45 7.34
CA ARG A 257 14.78 -29.88 8.53
C ARG A 257 15.92 -30.77 8.95
N TYR A 258 16.90 -30.17 9.58
CA TYR A 258 17.95 -30.93 10.19
C TYR A 258 17.42 -31.83 11.32
N ARG A 259 17.67 -33.13 11.23
CA ARG A 259 17.34 -34.07 12.28
C ARG A 259 18.61 -34.42 13.04
N MET A 260 18.65 -34.01 14.30
CA MET A 260 19.78 -34.36 15.17
C MET A 260 19.90 -35.90 15.30
N ALA A 261 21.14 -36.42 15.27
CA ALA A 261 21.41 -37.83 15.43
C ALA A 261 22.43 -38.06 16.57
N GLY A 262 22.28 -39.15 17.29
CA GLY A 262 23.23 -39.53 18.35
C GLY A 262 23.27 -38.53 19.53
N ALA A 263 22.14 -37.87 19.81
CA ALA A 263 22.05 -36.86 20.87
C ALA A 263 21.44 -37.38 22.20
N ASP A 264 21.47 -38.70 22.40
CA ASP A 264 20.88 -39.34 23.59
C ASP A 264 21.49 -38.88 24.91
N GLU A 265 22.78 -38.55 24.91
CA GLU A 265 23.49 -37.99 26.05
C GLU A 265 22.89 -36.63 26.47
N ALA A 266 22.48 -35.80 25.52
CA ALA A 266 21.84 -34.54 25.79
C ALA A 266 20.40 -34.68 26.34
N VAL A 267 19.71 -35.77 26.00
CA VAL A 267 18.43 -36.15 26.63
C VAL A 267 18.65 -36.53 28.07
N ALA A 268 19.65 -37.36 28.35
CA ALA A 268 20.01 -37.77 29.70
C ALA A 268 20.39 -36.58 30.61
N CYS A 269 21.04 -35.56 30.05
CA CYS A 269 21.38 -34.30 30.73
C CYS A 269 20.19 -33.32 30.86
N GLY A 270 19.02 -33.65 30.33
CA GLY A 270 17.82 -32.80 30.39
C GLY A 270 17.90 -31.54 29.51
N LEU A 271 18.68 -31.55 28.44
CA LEU A 271 18.81 -30.47 27.47
C LEU A 271 17.85 -30.65 26.28
N LEU A 272 17.63 -31.92 25.90
CA LEU A 272 16.69 -32.32 24.85
C LEU A 272 15.57 -33.19 25.43
N THR A 273 14.49 -33.30 24.69
CA THR A 273 13.44 -34.30 24.83
C THR A 273 13.23 -35.00 23.48
N ILE A 274 12.60 -36.18 23.51
CA ILE A 274 12.22 -36.88 22.29
C ILE A 274 10.76 -36.61 22.03
N ASP A 275 10.45 -36.15 20.82
CA ASP A 275 9.07 -36.02 20.35
C ASP A 275 8.47 -37.43 20.19
N LEU A 276 7.42 -37.72 20.93
CA LEU A 276 6.80 -39.05 20.95
C LEU A 276 6.09 -39.43 19.66
N LEU A 277 5.81 -38.45 18.77
CA LEU A 277 5.09 -38.69 17.53
C LEU A 277 6.01 -39.11 16.37
N ASN A 278 7.20 -38.53 16.31
CA ASN A 278 8.12 -38.73 15.18
C ASN A 278 9.50 -39.24 15.61
N GLY A 279 9.77 -39.31 16.91
CA GLY A 279 11.05 -39.75 17.45
C GLY A 279 12.19 -38.75 17.33
N ASP A 280 11.90 -37.52 16.93
CA ASP A 280 12.90 -36.47 16.74
C ASP A 280 13.36 -35.88 18.09
N PHE A 281 14.62 -35.48 18.15
CA PHE A 281 15.18 -34.74 19.28
C PHE A 281 14.75 -33.28 19.18
N VAL A 282 14.17 -32.74 20.25
CA VAL A 282 13.77 -31.35 20.36
C VAL A 282 14.37 -30.71 21.61
N PHE A 283 14.67 -29.41 21.55
CA PHE A 283 15.18 -28.68 22.71
C PHE A 283 14.10 -28.60 23.80
N ARG A 284 14.50 -28.90 25.01
CA ARG A 284 13.58 -28.82 26.17
C ARG A 284 13.07 -27.39 26.43
N HIS A 285 13.92 -26.40 26.17
CA HIS A 285 13.61 -25.00 26.38
C HIS A 285 14.36 -24.11 25.37
N PRO A 286 13.78 -22.98 24.89
CA PRO A 286 14.48 -22.03 24.01
C PRO A 286 15.81 -21.51 24.57
N LEU A 287 15.94 -21.34 25.90
CA LEU A 287 17.19 -20.93 26.52
C LEU A 287 18.32 -21.96 26.35
N VAL A 288 18.02 -23.25 26.22
CA VAL A 288 19.04 -24.27 25.94
C VAL A 288 19.61 -24.01 24.55
N ARG A 289 18.73 -23.79 23.56
CA ARG A 289 19.11 -23.49 22.16
C ARG A 289 20.01 -22.26 22.10
N SER A 290 19.57 -21.13 22.69
CA SER A 290 20.35 -19.88 22.67
C SER A 290 21.69 -20.05 23.44
N THR A 291 21.72 -20.83 24.53
CA THR A 291 22.95 -21.12 25.26
C THR A 291 23.95 -21.93 24.42
N VAL A 292 23.48 -22.93 23.65
CA VAL A 292 24.31 -23.72 22.74
C VAL A 292 24.99 -22.82 21.72
N VAL A 293 24.22 -21.92 21.08
CA VAL A 293 24.75 -20.97 20.07
C VAL A 293 25.75 -19.99 20.69
N GLN A 294 25.45 -19.45 21.88
CA GLN A 294 26.34 -18.49 22.56
C GLN A 294 27.65 -19.11 23.02
N MET A 295 27.65 -20.37 23.45
CA MET A 295 28.85 -21.09 23.87
C MET A 295 29.72 -21.52 22.73
N ALA A 296 29.17 -21.66 21.53
CA ALA A 296 29.94 -22.10 20.36
C ALA A 296 30.92 -21.03 19.89
N THR A 297 32.11 -21.42 19.62
CA THR A 297 33.12 -20.56 19.00
C THR A 297 32.71 -20.14 17.59
N PRO A 298 33.25 -19.02 17.07
CA PRO A 298 32.98 -18.60 15.70
C PRO A 298 33.28 -19.68 14.65
N ASN A 299 34.34 -20.49 14.89
CA ASN A 299 34.72 -21.55 13.98
C ASN A 299 33.74 -22.74 14.02
N GLU A 300 33.28 -23.15 15.22
CA GLU A 300 32.26 -24.18 15.36
C GLU A 300 30.94 -23.75 14.69
N ARG A 301 30.54 -22.49 14.83
CA ARG A 301 29.34 -21.94 14.16
C ARG A 301 29.49 -22.01 12.64
N ARG A 302 30.64 -21.57 12.09
CA ARG A 302 30.90 -21.64 10.64
C ARG A 302 30.84 -23.07 10.12
N THR A 303 31.48 -24.02 10.83
CA THR A 303 31.46 -25.45 10.47
C THR A 303 30.04 -26.02 10.49
N ALA A 304 29.24 -25.64 11.47
CA ALA A 304 27.83 -26.04 11.58
C ALA A 304 26.99 -25.46 10.42
N HIS A 305 27.13 -24.16 10.12
CA HIS A 305 26.44 -23.53 8.98
C HIS A 305 26.85 -24.17 7.64
N ALA A 306 28.15 -24.48 7.40
CA ALA A 306 28.57 -25.15 6.18
C ALA A 306 27.92 -26.53 6.02
N ALA A 307 27.79 -27.31 7.11
CA ALA A 307 27.09 -28.59 7.09
C ALA A 307 25.57 -28.41 6.79
N LEU A 308 24.93 -27.40 7.38
CA LEU A 308 23.53 -27.12 7.15
C LEU A 308 23.24 -26.62 5.73
N ALA A 309 24.14 -25.83 5.13
CA ALA A 309 24.02 -25.41 3.73
C ALA A 309 23.99 -26.63 2.76
N HIS A 310 24.66 -27.71 3.12
CA HIS A 310 24.60 -28.97 2.36
C HIS A 310 23.26 -29.69 2.56
N VAL A 311 22.69 -29.65 3.75
CA VAL A 311 21.38 -30.23 4.03
C VAL A 311 20.30 -29.51 3.23
N HIS A 312 20.36 -28.19 3.15
CA HIS A 312 19.37 -27.31 2.48
C HIS A 312 19.72 -26.99 1.03
N ARG A 313 20.45 -27.87 0.34
CA ARG A 313 20.93 -27.63 -1.04
C ARG A 313 19.81 -27.32 -2.05
N GLU A 314 18.57 -27.76 -1.81
CA GLU A 314 17.42 -27.57 -2.69
C GLU A 314 16.60 -26.33 -2.34
N ASP A 315 16.80 -25.76 -1.15
CA ASP A 315 16.16 -24.54 -0.68
C ASP A 315 17.14 -23.37 -0.82
N VAL A 316 16.95 -22.55 -1.86
CA VAL A 316 17.86 -21.46 -2.21
C VAL A 316 18.05 -20.48 -1.06
N GLU A 317 16.99 -20.15 -0.31
CA GLU A 317 17.02 -19.14 0.74
C GLU A 317 17.67 -19.66 2.03
N ARG A 318 17.31 -20.87 2.48
CA ARG A 318 17.97 -21.51 3.63
C ARG A 318 19.45 -21.78 3.34
N ARG A 319 19.74 -22.28 2.13
CA ARG A 319 21.12 -22.49 1.67
C ARG A 319 21.91 -21.19 1.70
N ALA A 320 21.37 -20.10 1.16
CA ALA A 320 22.01 -18.79 1.13
C ALA A 320 22.32 -18.28 2.53
N THR A 321 21.34 -18.35 3.46
CA THR A 321 21.53 -17.97 4.86
C THR A 321 22.70 -18.70 5.49
N HIS A 322 22.77 -20.02 5.32
CA HIS A 322 23.84 -20.81 5.91
C HIS A 322 25.18 -20.61 5.20
N LEU A 323 25.23 -20.48 3.87
CA LEU A 323 26.46 -20.16 3.14
C LEU A 323 27.00 -18.79 3.54
N GLY A 324 26.15 -17.77 3.60
CA GLY A 324 26.56 -16.44 4.00
C GLY A 324 27.12 -16.37 5.42
N ALA A 325 26.57 -17.19 6.35
CA ALA A 325 27.06 -17.28 7.73
C ALA A 325 28.34 -18.14 7.89
N SER A 326 28.59 -19.10 6.98
CA SER A 326 29.78 -19.95 7.03
C SER A 326 31.02 -19.34 6.40
N THR A 327 30.87 -18.41 5.48
CA THR A 327 31.93 -17.87 4.62
C THR A 327 32.43 -16.54 5.18
N VAL A 328 33.77 -16.36 5.18
CA VAL A 328 34.41 -15.15 5.71
C VAL A 328 35.09 -14.38 4.59
N ASP A 329 35.86 -15.09 3.79
CA ASP A 329 36.63 -14.52 2.70
C ASP A 329 35.76 -14.29 1.47
N PRO A 330 36.12 -13.37 0.59
CA PRO A 330 35.41 -13.15 -0.68
C PRO A 330 35.28 -14.47 -1.47
N ASP A 331 34.06 -14.72 -1.95
CA ASP A 331 33.70 -15.92 -2.73
C ASP A 331 32.52 -15.55 -3.65
N GLU A 332 32.84 -15.47 -4.94
CA GLU A 332 31.86 -15.01 -5.93
C GLU A 332 30.74 -16.02 -6.17
N GLU A 333 31.03 -17.32 -6.05
CA GLU A 333 29.99 -18.36 -6.20
C GLU A 333 28.96 -18.27 -5.08
N ILE A 334 29.40 -18.03 -3.85
CA ILE A 334 28.51 -17.86 -2.70
C ILE A 334 27.78 -16.53 -2.79
N ALA A 335 28.46 -15.47 -3.22
CA ALA A 335 27.81 -14.17 -3.47
C ALA A 335 26.68 -14.27 -4.50
N ALA A 336 26.86 -15.06 -5.56
CA ALA A 336 25.81 -15.31 -6.56
C ALA A 336 24.62 -16.11 -5.98
N VAL A 337 24.85 -17.06 -5.07
CA VAL A 337 23.77 -17.80 -4.38
C VAL A 337 22.96 -16.86 -3.49
N LEU A 338 23.61 -15.97 -2.75
CA LEU A 338 22.95 -14.95 -1.92
C LEU A 338 22.12 -13.99 -2.77
N GLU A 339 22.63 -13.58 -3.91
CA GLU A 339 21.92 -12.74 -4.87
C GLU A 339 20.68 -13.44 -5.44
N ALA A 340 20.79 -14.73 -5.78
CA ALA A 340 19.64 -15.52 -6.24
C ALA A 340 18.57 -15.65 -5.14
N ALA A 341 18.96 -15.80 -3.88
CA ALA A 341 18.05 -15.81 -2.75
C ALA A 341 17.36 -14.44 -2.57
N ALA A 342 18.09 -13.34 -2.73
CA ALA A 342 17.54 -12.00 -2.68
C ALA A 342 16.47 -11.76 -3.77
N HIS A 343 16.74 -12.21 -4.99
CA HIS A 343 15.75 -12.16 -6.07
C HIS A 343 14.52 -13.03 -5.79
N SER A 344 14.70 -14.21 -5.17
CA SER A 344 13.59 -15.06 -4.75
C SER A 344 12.73 -14.37 -3.70
N ALA A 345 13.35 -13.79 -2.67
CA ALA A 345 12.64 -13.06 -1.61
C ALA A 345 11.91 -11.84 -2.13
N THR A 346 12.53 -11.05 -3.02
CA THR A 346 11.91 -9.86 -3.61
C THR A 346 10.63 -10.21 -4.35
N ARG A 347 10.62 -11.30 -5.14
CA ARG A 347 9.41 -11.76 -5.84
C ARG A 347 8.28 -12.18 -4.90
N ARG A 348 8.62 -12.62 -3.68
CA ARG A 348 7.64 -13.02 -2.66
C ARG A 348 7.27 -11.91 -1.67
N GLY A 349 7.86 -10.71 -1.82
CA GLY A 349 7.62 -9.55 -0.94
C GLY A 349 8.53 -9.49 0.29
N GLY A 350 9.61 -10.27 0.33
CA GLY A 350 10.57 -10.30 1.44
C GLY A 350 11.69 -9.27 1.30
N ALA A 351 11.39 -7.99 1.20
CA ALA A 351 12.37 -6.93 0.95
C ALA A 351 13.50 -6.86 2.00
N LEU A 352 13.18 -7.05 3.28
CA LEU A 352 14.18 -7.05 4.37
C LEU A 352 15.24 -8.13 4.19
N ALA A 353 14.81 -9.35 3.93
CA ALA A 353 15.72 -10.49 3.67
C ALA A 353 16.55 -10.27 2.39
N ALA A 354 15.93 -9.74 1.34
CA ALA A 354 16.64 -9.43 0.10
C ALA A 354 17.76 -8.40 0.32
N VAL A 355 17.51 -7.35 1.09
CA VAL A 355 18.54 -6.35 1.44
C VAL A 355 19.66 -6.98 2.25
N ALA A 356 19.35 -7.83 3.25
CA ALA A 356 20.35 -8.51 4.05
C ALA A 356 21.24 -9.42 3.20
N TRP A 357 20.66 -10.25 2.33
CA TRP A 357 21.43 -11.15 1.46
C TRP A 357 22.24 -10.40 0.41
N LEU A 358 21.72 -9.33 -0.22
CA LEU A 358 22.49 -8.50 -1.15
C LEU A 358 23.65 -7.78 -0.47
N THR A 359 23.43 -7.30 0.75
CA THR A 359 24.51 -6.69 1.55
C THR A 359 25.60 -7.72 1.83
N ARG A 360 25.20 -8.92 2.24
CA ARG A 360 26.16 -10.01 2.48
C ARG A 360 26.84 -10.47 1.20
N ALA A 361 26.11 -10.56 0.09
CA ALA A 361 26.70 -10.87 -1.23
C ALA A 361 27.75 -9.82 -1.65
N ALA A 362 27.47 -8.54 -1.39
CA ALA A 362 28.42 -7.47 -1.64
C ALA A 362 29.71 -7.59 -0.79
N GLU A 363 29.60 -8.00 0.48
CA GLU A 363 30.76 -8.26 1.34
C GLU A 363 31.62 -9.40 0.83
N LEU A 364 30.99 -10.44 0.23
CA LEU A 364 31.66 -11.62 -0.31
C LEU A 364 32.07 -11.46 -1.78
N SER A 365 31.78 -10.34 -2.42
CA SER A 365 32.17 -10.10 -3.81
C SER A 365 33.67 -9.96 -3.97
N GLU A 366 34.25 -10.67 -4.93
CA GLU A 366 35.69 -10.59 -5.30
C GLU A 366 35.97 -9.33 -6.11
N SER A 367 35.03 -8.92 -6.95
CA SER A 367 35.14 -7.76 -7.81
C SER A 367 34.52 -6.52 -7.15
N ARG A 368 35.22 -5.38 -7.22
CA ARG A 368 34.67 -4.08 -6.78
C ARG A 368 33.42 -3.70 -7.57
N HIS A 369 33.37 -4.04 -8.84
CA HIS A 369 32.22 -3.76 -9.69
C HIS A 369 30.97 -4.50 -9.21
N GLU A 370 31.09 -5.81 -8.94
CA GLU A 370 29.99 -6.62 -8.44
C GLU A 370 29.55 -6.20 -7.04
N ARG A 371 30.52 -5.89 -6.17
CA ARG A 371 30.22 -5.32 -4.85
C ARG A 371 29.37 -4.06 -4.94
N SER A 372 29.79 -3.10 -5.78
CA SER A 372 29.07 -1.84 -5.97
C SER A 372 27.69 -2.06 -6.57
N ARG A 373 27.56 -2.95 -7.55
CA ARG A 373 26.28 -3.32 -8.14
C ARG A 373 25.31 -3.88 -7.09
N ARG A 374 25.77 -4.85 -6.28
CA ARG A 374 24.96 -5.47 -5.22
C ARG A 374 24.56 -4.49 -4.11
N LEU A 375 25.46 -3.60 -3.70
CA LEU A 375 25.15 -2.54 -2.75
C LEU A 375 24.11 -1.56 -3.31
N GLY A 376 24.22 -1.20 -4.59
CA GLY A 376 23.23 -0.37 -5.27
C GLY A 376 21.87 -1.06 -5.37
N ASP A 377 21.82 -2.33 -5.67
CA ASP A 377 20.57 -3.12 -5.70
C ASP A 377 19.95 -3.23 -4.29
N ALA A 378 20.76 -3.49 -3.26
CA ALA A 378 20.31 -3.49 -1.87
C ALA A 378 19.75 -2.12 -1.45
N ALA A 379 20.44 -1.03 -1.79
CA ALA A 379 20.01 0.32 -1.51
C ALA A 379 18.71 0.67 -2.24
N PHE A 380 18.55 0.21 -3.48
CA PHE A 380 17.33 0.40 -4.25
C PHE A 380 16.13 -0.30 -3.58
N ILE A 381 16.28 -1.58 -3.20
CA ILE A 381 15.23 -2.33 -2.51
C ILE A 381 14.91 -1.68 -1.16
N ALA A 382 15.91 -1.31 -0.38
CA ALA A 382 15.72 -0.62 0.90
C ALA A 382 14.97 0.71 0.76
N GLY A 383 15.33 1.53 -0.23
CA GLY A 383 14.67 2.80 -0.52
C GLY A 383 13.22 2.63 -0.92
N HIS A 384 12.92 1.64 -1.78
CA HIS A 384 11.56 1.33 -2.21
C HIS A 384 10.69 0.73 -1.09
N SER A 385 11.30 0.01 -0.14
CA SER A 385 10.62 -0.53 1.04
C SER A 385 10.53 0.46 2.22
N GLY A 386 10.79 1.74 1.98
CA GLY A 386 10.65 2.78 3.00
C GLY A 386 11.79 2.83 4.03
N GLN A 387 12.85 2.05 3.85
CA GLN A 387 14.02 1.99 4.74
C GLN A 387 15.09 3.01 4.31
N LEU A 388 14.73 4.29 4.29
CA LEU A 388 15.58 5.35 3.74
C LEU A 388 16.93 5.47 4.44
N ASP A 389 16.98 5.31 5.77
CA ASP A 389 18.24 5.37 6.52
C ASP A 389 19.20 4.23 6.14
N GLN A 390 18.67 3.02 5.94
CA GLN A 390 19.45 1.87 5.49
C GLN A 390 19.92 2.06 4.05
N ALA A 391 19.06 2.54 3.16
CA ALA A 391 19.44 2.88 1.80
C ALA A 391 20.60 3.89 1.76
N GLN A 392 20.55 4.94 2.58
CA GLN A 392 21.64 5.91 2.71
C GLN A 392 22.93 5.31 3.26
N GLN A 393 22.85 4.40 4.24
CA GLN A 393 24.02 3.70 4.76
C GLN A 393 24.69 2.85 3.70
N LEU A 394 23.91 2.11 2.90
CA LEU A 394 24.42 1.29 1.79
C LEU A 394 25.09 2.16 0.70
N LEU A 395 24.50 3.28 0.33
CA LEU A 395 25.11 4.24 -0.61
C LEU A 395 26.43 4.82 -0.10
N ARG A 396 26.51 5.13 1.21
CA ARG A 396 27.77 5.61 1.80
C ARG A 396 28.84 4.52 1.82
N ALA A 397 28.44 3.25 2.04
CA ALA A 397 29.35 2.10 2.00
C ALA A 397 29.89 1.87 0.59
N ASP A 398 29.08 2.09 -0.44
CA ASP A 398 29.52 2.05 -1.84
C ASP A 398 30.45 3.21 -2.16
N ALA A 399 30.08 4.45 -1.87
CA ALA A 399 30.89 5.64 -2.11
C ALA A 399 32.26 5.61 -1.40
N ALA A 400 32.35 4.99 -0.23
CA ALA A 400 33.62 4.80 0.47
C ALA A 400 34.57 3.79 -0.24
N SER A 401 34.04 2.98 -1.14
CA SER A 401 34.77 1.91 -1.84
C SER A 401 35.15 2.24 -3.28
N ALA A 402 34.52 3.26 -3.89
CA ALA A 402 34.65 3.61 -5.31
C ALA A 402 35.18 5.04 -5.51
N VAL A 403 35.92 5.28 -6.61
CA VAL A 403 36.36 6.60 -7.04
C VAL A 403 35.22 7.36 -7.72
N ASP A 404 34.33 6.62 -8.42
CA ASP A 404 33.15 7.13 -9.11
C ASP A 404 31.88 6.42 -8.60
N GLU A 405 30.77 7.17 -8.58
CA GLU A 405 29.45 6.62 -8.19
C GLU A 405 29.01 5.55 -9.19
N SER A 406 28.64 4.37 -8.68
CA SER A 406 28.17 3.29 -9.57
C SER A 406 26.82 3.62 -10.20
N PRO A 407 26.51 3.11 -11.42
CA PRO A 407 25.19 3.27 -12.02
C PRO A 407 24.03 2.81 -11.14
N ALA A 408 24.21 1.76 -10.35
CA ALA A 408 23.22 1.28 -9.39
C ALA A 408 23.00 2.24 -8.23
N SER A 409 24.07 2.83 -7.69
CA SER A 409 23.99 3.86 -6.64
C SER A 409 23.35 5.14 -7.15
N VAL A 410 23.60 5.53 -8.41
CA VAL A 410 22.94 6.66 -9.06
C VAL A 410 21.42 6.47 -9.10
N VAL A 411 20.92 5.26 -9.37
CA VAL A 411 19.46 5.01 -9.33
C VAL A 411 18.87 5.43 -8.00
N THR A 412 19.43 4.97 -6.90
CA THR A 412 18.88 5.22 -5.57
C THR A 412 19.06 6.67 -5.12
N SER A 413 20.25 7.23 -5.32
CA SER A 413 20.55 8.60 -4.87
C SER A 413 19.80 9.65 -5.69
N ALA A 414 19.65 9.47 -7.00
CA ALA A 414 18.85 10.36 -7.84
C ALA A 414 17.36 10.21 -7.59
N TYR A 415 16.89 8.99 -7.32
CA TYR A 415 15.52 8.73 -6.91
C TYR A 415 15.18 9.47 -5.60
N GLN A 416 16.04 9.36 -4.59
CA GLN A 416 15.85 10.03 -3.33
C GLN A 416 15.88 11.56 -3.49
N ALA A 417 16.86 12.11 -4.22
CA ALA A 417 16.96 13.55 -4.48
C ALA A 417 15.71 14.09 -5.19
N LEU A 418 15.14 13.33 -6.12
CA LEU A 418 13.91 13.69 -6.81
C LEU A 418 12.70 13.72 -5.86
N TYR A 419 12.44 12.63 -5.14
CA TYR A 419 11.19 12.47 -4.40
C TYR A 419 11.18 13.18 -3.03
N GLU A 420 12.33 13.32 -2.38
CA GLU A 420 12.44 14.06 -1.12
C GLU A 420 12.61 15.56 -1.34
N ALA A 421 13.55 15.97 -2.20
CA ALA A 421 13.92 17.36 -2.39
C ALA A 421 13.33 18.03 -3.62
N GLY A 422 12.79 17.26 -4.59
CA GLY A 422 12.35 17.78 -5.87
C GLY A 422 13.49 18.24 -6.78
N ASP A 423 14.70 17.68 -6.61
CA ASP A 423 15.87 18.03 -7.41
C ASP A 423 15.81 17.37 -8.79
N VAL A 424 15.07 17.97 -9.70
CA VAL A 424 14.92 17.48 -11.08
C VAL A 424 16.17 17.70 -11.93
N ARG A 425 16.96 18.75 -11.67
CA ARG A 425 18.11 19.11 -12.51
C ARG A 425 19.30 18.20 -12.28
N SER A 426 19.73 18.09 -11.01
CA SER A 426 20.87 17.25 -10.64
C SER A 426 20.55 15.77 -10.89
N SER A 427 19.34 15.31 -10.50
CA SER A 427 18.91 13.93 -10.75
C SER A 427 18.96 13.58 -12.24
N ARG A 428 18.45 14.44 -13.12
CA ARG A 428 18.48 14.20 -14.56
C ARG A 428 19.91 14.10 -15.11
N SER A 429 20.76 15.03 -14.73
CA SER A 429 22.15 15.05 -15.23
C SER A 429 22.93 13.82 -14.79
N ARG A 430 22.78 13.39 -13.53
CA ARG A 430 23.43 12.20 -13.00
C ARG A 430 22.93 10.91 -13.65
N VAL A 431 21.61 10.78 -13.81
CA VAL A 431 21.01 9.62 -14.47
C VAL A 431 21.44 9.54 -15.95
N ALA A 432 21.43 10.66 -16.67
CA ALA A 432 21.88 10.70 -18.06
C ALA A 432 23.37 10.32 -18.19
N ALA A 433 24.23 10.81 -17.29
CA ALA A 433 25.64 10.46 -17.25
C ALA A 433 25.87 8.97 -16.95
N ALA A 434 25.10 8.38 -16.02
CA ALA A 434 25.18 6.97 -15.71
C ALA A 434 24.75 6.08 -16.90
N ILE A 435 23.68 6.45 -17.61
CA ILE A 435 23.26 5.76 -18.86
C ILE A 435 24.37 5.83 -19.91
N GLN A 436 24.97 7.01 -20.10
CA GLN A 436 26.05 7.22 -21.04
C GLN A 436 27.27 6.34 -20.70
N SER A 437 27.67 6.30 -19.42
CA SER A 437 28.76 5.47 -18.92
C SER A 437 28.52 3.97 -19.18
N LEU A 438 27.30 3.50 -18.92
CA LEU A 438 26.91 2.12 -19.23
C LEU A 438 27.01 1.80 -20.73
N ARG A 439 26.56 2.71 -21.57
CA ARG A 439 26.68 2.58 -23.03
C ARG A 439 28.14 2.50 -23.46
N ASP A 440 28.96 3.39 -22.96
CA ASP A 440 30.37 3.50 -23.34
C ASP A 440 31.20 2.31 -22.82
N SER A 441 30.74 1.62 -21.73
CA SER A 441 31.31 0.37 -21.25
C SER A 441 30.93 -0.87 -22.09
N GLY A 442 30.11 -0.68 -23.13
CA GLY A 442 29.76 -1.72 -24.09
C GLY A 442 28.67 -2.71 -23.65
N VAL A 443 27.76 -2.27 -22.76
CA VAL A 443 26.56 -3.03 -22.42
C VAL A 443 25.76 -3.36 -23.68
N ARG A 444 25.52 -4.63 -23.95
CA ARG A 444 24.82 -5.13 -25.14
C ARG A 444 23.49 -5.82 -24.84
N GLU A 445 23.14 -5.93 -23.58
CA GLU A 445 21.91 -6.58 -23.12
C GLU A 445 21.11 -5.65 -22.20
N GLN A 446 19.79 -5.84 -22.19
CA GLN A 446 18.92 -5.15 -21.25
C GLN A 446 19.23 -5.62 -19.84
N SER A 447 19.73 -4.72 -19.00
CA SER A 447 20.00 -5.00 -17.60
C SER A 447 18.96 -4.31 -16.71
N ALA A 448 18.70 -4.84 -15.52
CA ALA A 448 17.80 -4.24 -14.55
C ALA A 448 18.21 -2.80 -14.19
N VAL A 449 19.52 -2.55 -14.03
CA VAL A 449 20.07 -1.22 -13.74
C VAL A 449 19.80 -0.24 -14.88
N LEU A 450 20.04 -0.64 -16.13
CA LEU A 450 19.77 0.22 -17.30
C LEU A 450 18.26 0.53 -17.40
N THR A 451 17.40 -0.48 -17.21
CA THR A 451 15.94 -0.28 -17.22
C THR A 451 15.50 0.70 -16.12
N ARG A 452 16.03 0.57 -14.90
CA ARG A 452 15.75 1.50 -13.80
C ARG A 452 16.21 2.92 -14.10
N LEU A 453 17.41 3.09 -14.64
CA LEU A 453 17.94 4.40 -15.06
C LEU A 453 17.10 5.03 -16.17
N VAL A 454 16.70 4.27 -17.19
CA VAL A 454 15.81 4.73 -18.26
C VAL A 454 14.46 5.19 -17.69
N ASN A 455 13.86 4.37 -16.84
CA ASN A 455 12.58 4.72 -16.21
C ASN A 455 12.68 5.95 -15.31
N LEU A 456 13.78 6.10 -14.58
CA LEU A 456 14.03 7.29 -13.76
C LEU A 456 14.29 8.54 -14.61
N LEU A 457 15.03 8.40 -15.72
CA LEU A 457 15.24 9.50 -16.68
C LEU A 457 13.90 10.01 -17.23
N LEU A 458 13.01 9.10 -17.62
CA LEU A 458 11.66 9.46 -18.09
C LEU A 458 10.86 10.20 -17.03
N ALA A 459 10.85 9.68 -15.78
CA ALA A 459 10.14 10.31 -14.67
C ALA A 459 10.67 11.72 -14.36
N VAL A 460 11.99 11.88 -14.27
CA VAL A 460 12.62 13.19 -14.01
C VAL A 460 12.34 14.15 -15.14
N SER A 461 12.37 13.69 -16.40
CA SER A 461 12.07 14.52 -17.57
C SER A 461 10.62 14.99 -17.57
N GLN A 462 9.68 14.16 -17.15
CA GLN A 462 8.28 14.55 -16.97
C GLN A 462 8.14 15.64 -15.91
N TYR A 463 8.73 15.45 -14.73
CA TYR A 463 8.64 16.48 -13.67
C TYR A 463 9.32 17.79 -14.06
N THR A 464 10.36 17.75 -14.87
CA THR A 464 11.01 18.96 -15.39
C THR A 464 10.04 19.80 -16.25
N GLY A 465 9.14 19.15 -17.02
CA GLY A 465 8.15 19.83 -17.86
C GLY A 465 8.77 20.79 -18.89
N ASN A 466 9.94 20.41 -19.45
CA ASN A 466 10.73 21.27 -20.34
C ASN A 466 11.09 20.54 -21.64
N ALA A 467 10.79 21.15 -22.78
CA ALA A 467 11.02 20.56 -24.09
C ALA A 467 12.50 20.18 -24.33
N ALA A 468 13.45 21.03 -23.93
CA ALA A 468 14.87 20.75 -24.12
C ALA A 468 15.34 19.53 -23.27
N ALA A 469 14.78 19.34 -22.09
CA ALA A 469 15.07 18.17 -21.27
C ALA A 469 14.57 16.88 -21.93
N TRP A 470 13.38 16.90 -22.52
CA TRP A 470 12.85 15.78 -23.28
C TRP A 470 13.64 15.49 -24.56
N GLU A 471 14.02 16.51 -25.32
CA GLU A 471 14.83 16.34 -26.51
C GLU A 471 16.15 15.62 -26.21
N GLN A 472 16.87 16.03 -25.15
CA GLN A 472 18.10 15.37 -24.74
C GLN A 472 17.83 13.91 -24.27
N SER A 473 16.71 13.67 -23.62
CA SER A 473 16.32 12.31 -23.21
C SER A 473 15.98 11.44 -24.40
N HIS A 474 15.28 11.96 -25.41
CA HIS A 474 14.99 11.26 -26.67
C HIS A 474 16.28 10.88 -27.40
N GLN A 475 17.21 11.83 -27.57
CA GLN A 475 18.50 11.56 -28.22
C GLN A 475 19.27 10.42 -27.51
N LEU A 476 19.25 10.42 -26.17
CA LEU A 476 19.91 9.36 -25.39
C LEU A 476 19.21 8.01 -25.55
N LEU A 477 17.86 7.98 -25.49
CA LEU A 477 17.09 6.75 -25.65
C LEU A 477 17.16 6.19 -27.08
N ASP A 478 17.19 7.06 -28.10
CA ASP A 478 17.36 6.66 -29.49
C ASP A 478 18.76 6.07 -29.72
N ALA A 479 19.79 6.61 -29.07
CA ALA A 479 21.15 6.07 -29.11
C ALA A 479 21.29 4.69 -28.42
N LEU A 480 20.40 4.35 -27.48
CA LEU A 480 20.33 3.02 -26.85
C LEU A 480 19.64 1.99 -27.75
N GLY A 481 18.80 2.41 -28.69
CA GLY A 481 18.10 1.51 -29.62
C GLY A 481 17.31 0.41 -28.90
N ASP A 482 17.56 -0.86 -29.26
CA ASP A 482 16.86 -2.03 -28.74
C ASP A 482 17.16 -2.33 -27.26
N LEU A 483 18.11 -1.64 -26.65
CA LEU A 483 18.38 -1.74 -25.21
C LEU A 483 17.28 -1.08 -24.33
N VAL A 484 16.46 -0.20 -24.91
CA VAL A 484 15.32 0.40 -24.22
C VAL A 484 14.14 -0.56 -24.25
N PRO A 485 13.62 -1.00 -23.08
CA PRO A 485 12.45 -1.89 -23.03
C PRO A 485 11.22 -1.31 -23.74
N ASP A 486 10.42 -2.15 -24.38
CA ASP A 486 9.18 -1.73 -25.07
C ASP A 486 8.22 -1.00 -24.14
N VAL A 487 8.12 -1.45 -22.88
CA VAL A 487 7.30 -0.78 -21.85
C VAL A 487 7.80 0.65 -21.62
N SER A 488 9.11 0.88 -21.53
CA SER A 488 9.68 2.22 -21.36
C SER A 488 9.42 3.12 -22.58
N ARG A 489 9.33 2.56 -23.79
CA ARG A 489 8.93 3.33 -25.00
C ARG A 489 7.46 3.72 -24.97
N ILE A 490 6.57 2.89 -24.40
CA ILE A 490 5.17 3.26 -24.18
C ILE A 490 5.10 4.49 -23.26
N TYR A 491 5.90 4.52 -22.17
CA TYR A 491 5.97 5.70 -21.29
C TYR A 491 6.48 6.91 -22.02
N GLN A 492 7.58 6.76 -22.76
CA GLN A 492 8.17 7.83 -23.54
C GLN A 492 7.14 8.47 -24.46
N ASP A 493 6.40 7.69 -25.24
CA ASP A 493 5.44 8.17 -26.21
C ASP A 493 4.23 8.86 -25.55
N ALA A 494 3.72 8.31 -24.44
CA ALA A 494 2.61 8.91 -23.70
C ALA A 494 3.00 10.19 -22.94
N TRP A 495 4.23 10.25 -22.41
CA TRP A 495 4.63 11.32 -21.48
C TRP A 495 5.31 12.49 -22.19
N SER A 496 6.17 12.21 -23.16
CA SER A 496 6.98 13.25 -23.75
C SER A 496 6.19 14.19 -24.65
N ASP A 497 5.31 13.66 -25.47
CA ASP A 497 4.47 14.38 -26.39
C ASP A 497 3.25 13.53 -26.78
N VAL A 498 2.25 13.50 -25.93
CA VAL A 498 1.03 12.72 -26.15
C VAL A 498 0.32 13.15 -27.43
N VAL A 499 0.43 14.42 -27.80
CA VAL A 499 -0.22 14.96 -29.00
C VAL A 499 0.32 14.32 -30.26
N ARG A 500 1.64 14.20 -30.40
CA ARG A 500 2.25 13.66 -31.62
C ARG A 500 2.49 12.15 -31.57
N ARG A 501 2.67 11.59 -30.39
CA ARG A 501 3.09 10.20 -30.16
C ARG A 501 2.00 9.33 -29.52
N GLY A 502 0.92 9.93 -29.02
CA GLY A 502 -0.13 9.24 -28.24
C GLY A 502 -1.05 8.35 -29.07
N ALA A 503 -1.10 8.54 -30.40
CA ALA A 503 -1.94 7.72 -31.26
C ALA A 503 -1.58 6.22 -31.14
N GLY A 504 -2.58 5.37 -30.84
CA GLY A 504 -2.40 3.93 -30.67
C GLY A 504 -1.69 3.49 -29.38
N VAL A 505 -1.26 4.40 -28.51
CA VAL A 505 -0.67 4.05 -27.20
C VAL A 505 -1.62 3.22 -26.37
N HIS A 506 -2.94 3.48 -26.40
CA HIS A 506 -3.94 2.72 -25.65
C HIS A 506 -3.90 1.21 -25.98
N VAL A 507 -3.73 0.84 -27.27
CA VAL A 507 -3.62 -0.58 -27.67
C VAL A 507 -2.33 -1.22 -27.15
N ARG A 508 -1.24 -0.43 -27.12
CA ARG A 508 0.05 -0.91 -26.59
C ARG A 508 0.00 -1.08 -25.08
N VAL A 509 -0.65 -0.17 -24.37
CA VAL A 509 -0.89 -0.26 -22.91
C VAL A 509 -1.71 -1.51 -22.60
N GLU A 510 -2.83 -1.70 -23.30
CA GLU A 510 -3.69 -2.88 -23.12
C GLU A 510 -2.91 -4.18 -23.32
N ARG A 511 -2.13 -4.27 -24.39
CA ARG A 511 -1.29 -5.44 -24.67
C ARG A 511 -0.22 -5.67 -23.59
N ALA A 512 0.44 -4.61 -23.11
CA ALA A 512 1.45 -4.71 -22.06
C ALA A 512 0.84 -5.17 -20.74
N LEU A 513 -0.38 -4.74 -20.42
CA LEU A 513 -1.10 -5.14 -19.21
C LEU A 513 -1.57 -6.60 -19.22
N LEU A 514 -1.70 -7.25 -20.39
CA LEU A 514 -1.93 -8.70 -20.46
C LEU A 514 -0.71 -9.51 -19.97
N GLY A 515 0.48 -8.90 -19.93
CA GLY A 515 1.72 -9.49 -19.42
C GLY A 515 2.02 -9.15 -17.95
N LEU A 516 1.05 -8.64 -17.20
CA LEU A 516 1.18 -8.17 -15.80
C LEU A 516 1.98 -9.09 -14.86
N PRO A 517 1.84 -10.42 -14.89
CA PRO A 517 2.55 -11.29 -13.94
C PRO A 517 4.08 -11.22 -14.00
N GLY A 518 4.63 -10.73 -15.11
CA GLY A 518 6.08 -10.59 -15.29
C GLY A 518 6.62 -9.17 -15.14
N LEU A 519 5.75 -8.19 -14.84
CA LEU A 519 6.17 -6.79 -14.73
C LEU A 519 6.55 -6.43 -13.29
N GLU A 520 7.58 -5.60 -13.17
CA GLU A 520 7.96 -5.04 -11.89
C GLU A 520 6.95 -3.95 -11.44
N PRO A 521 6.77 -3.69 -10.13
CA PRO A 521 5.78 -2.72 -9.63
C PRO A 521 5.89 -1.34 -10.27
N TRP A 522 7.10 -0.86 -10.52
CA TRP A 522 7.30 0.43 -11.20
C TRP A 522 6.91 0.41 -12.68
N ASP A 523 6.94 -0.74 -13.36
CA ASP A 523 6.45 -0.84 -14.75
C ASP A 523 4.93 -0.74 -14.79
N ILE A 524 4.24 -1.37 -13.83
CA ILE A 524 2.79 -1.25 -13.68
C ILE A 524 2.41 0.22 -13.43
N THR A 525 3.14 0.90 -12.53
CA THR A 525 2.95 2.32 -12.25
C THR A 525 3.06 3.17 -13.51
N ARG A 526 4.05 2.91 -14.35
CA ARG A 526 4.29 3.67 -15.57
C ARG A 526 3.27 3.39 -16.65
N LEU A 527 2.85 2.14 -16.82
CA LEU A 527 1.73 1.80 -17.67
C LEU A 527 0.45 2.52 -17.21
N GLY A 528 0.22 2.63 -15.90
CA GLY A 528 -0.87 3.42 -15.34
C GLY A 528 -0.77 4.91 -15.71
N VAL A 529 0.43 5.51 -15.64
CA VAL A 529 0.63 6.88 -16.09
C VAL A 529 0.39 7.03 -17.60
N ALA A 530 0.84 6.08 -18.40
CA ALA A 530 0.55 6.08 -19.84
C ALA A 530 -0.96 5.96 -20.11
N ALA A 531 -1.66 5.09 -19.39
CA ALA A 531 -3.12 4.93 -19.47
C ALA A 531 -3.86 6.23 -19.09
N TYR A 532 -3.36 6.97 -18.10
CA TYR A 532 -3.90 8.28 -17.74
C TYR A 532 -3.80 9.29 -18.91
N HIS A 533 -2.67 9.35 -19.58
CA HIS A 533 -2.49 10.30 -20.68
C HIS A 533 -3.39 10.01 -21.90
N VAL A 534 -3.81 8.77 -22.07
CA VAL A 534 -4.76 8.36 -23.15
C VAL A 534 -6.17 8.05 -22.63
N ASP A 535 -6.47 8.46 -21.39
CA ASP A 535 -7.79 8.38 -20.73
C ASP A 535 -8.43 6.98 -20.73
N THR A 536 -7.61 5.92 -20.52
CA THR A 536 -8.07 4.53 -20.41
C THR A 536 -7.92 3.96 -19.00
N LEU A 537 -7.60 4.81 -18.02
CA LEU A 537 -7.21 4.41 -16.67
C LEU A 537 -8.33 3.68 -15.90
N SER A 538 -9.60 4.07 -16.13
CA SER A 538 -10.78 3.48 -15.46
C SER A 538 -10.89 1.97 -15.67
N GLN A 539 -10.43 1.47 -16.82
CA GLN A 539 -10.46 0.03 -17.14
C GLN A 539 -9.52 -0.78 -16.24
N TYR A 540 -8.51 -0.13 -15.64
CA TYR A 540 -7.44 -0.77 -14.86
C TYR A 540 -7.48 -0.43 -13.37
N ARG A 541 -8.46 0.38 -12.92
CA ARG A 541 -8.57 0.80 -11.51
C ARG A 541 -8.55 -0.37 -10.51
N PRO A 542 -9.28 -1.49 -10.73
CA PRO A 542 -9.24 -2.62 -9.80
C PRO A 542 -7.84 -3.25 -9.67
N GLN A 543 -7.08 -3.32 -10.77
CA GLN A 543 -5.70 -3.80 -10.77
C GLN A 543 -4.78 -2.85 -10.02
N LEU A 544 -4.90 -1.54 -10.28
CA LEU A 544 -4.14 -0.50 -9.60
C LEU A 544 -4.42 -0.53 -8.09
N GLN A 545 -5.67 -0.69 -7.66
CA GLN A 545 -6.03 -0.76 -6.25
C GLN A 545 -5.37 -1.95 -5.55
N ARG A 546 -5.42 -3.14 -6.15
CA ARG A 546 -4.74 -4.32 -5.63
C ARG A 546 -3.23 -4.11 -5.53
N THR A 547 -2.65 -3.41 -6.49
CA THR A 547 -1.21 -3.11 -6.48
C THR A 547 -0.89 -2.06 -5.41
N VAL A 548 -1.71 -1.03 -5.22
CA VAL A 548 -1.56 -0.05 -4.10
C VAL A 548 -1.51 -0.76 -2.76
N ASP A 549 -2.50 -1.60 -2.50
CA ASP A 549 -2.60 -2.28 -1.21
C ASP A 549 -1.35 -3.15 -0.97
N ARG A 550 -0.88 -3.86 -1.98
CA ARG A 550 0.34 -4.64 -1.93
C ARG A 550 1.60 -3.79 -1.70
N GLU A 551 1.80 -2.74 -2.52
CA GLU A 551 3.03 -1.94 -2.47
C GLU A 551 3.15 -1.16 -1.16
N LEU A 552 2.06 -0.62 -0.64
CA LEU A 552 2.06 0.05 0.66
C LEU A 552 2.35 -0.91 1.82
N GLU A 553 1.94 -2.18 1.71
CA GLU A 553 2.18 -3.20 2.72
C GLU A 553 3.58 -3.80 2.64
N THR A 554 4.13 -3.93 1.45
CA THR A 554 5.51 -4.41 1.23
C THR A 554 6.56 -3.32 1.42
N GLY A 555 6.13 -2.07 1.62
CA GLY A 555 7.01 -0.92 1.81
C GLY A 555 7.45 -0.23 0.52
N ALA A 556 6.96 -0.60 -0.66
CA ALA A 556 7.25 0.09 -1.92
C ALA A 556 6.50 1.42 -2.05
N MET A 557 6.75 2.33 -1.10
CA MET A 557 5.97 3.53 -0.83
C MET A 557 5.79 4.44 -2.04
N ALA A 558 6.83 4.64 -2.83
CA ALA A 558 6.73 5.56 -3.98
C ALA A 558 5.87 5.00 -5.11
N ALA A 559 5.93 3.68 -5.36
CA ALA A 559 5.04 3.03 -6.31
C ALA A 559 3.60 3.10 -5.81
N GLY A 560 3.35 2.79 -4.54
CA GLY A 560 2.04 2.89 -3.91
C GLY A 560 1.46 4.31 -3.97
N MET A 561 2.24 5.35 -3.65
CA MET A 561 1.81 6.75 -3.74
C MET A 561 1.51 7.19 -5.18
N THR A 562 2.32 6.76 -6.15
CA THR A 562 2.03 7.06 -7.57
C THR A 562 0.71 6.41 -8.01
N MET A 563 0.46 5.18 -7.59
CA MET A 563 -0.81 4.51 -7.91
C MET A 563 -2.01 5.15 -7.22
N LEU A 564 -1.86 5.64 -5.99
CA LEU A 564 -2.90 6.45 -5.33
C LEU A 564 -3.21 7.72 -6.13
N HIS A 565 -2.18 8.40 -6.67
CA HIS A 565 -2.40 9.55 -7.57
C HIS A 565 -3.17 9.15 -8.82
N LEU A 566 -2.85 7.99 -9.44
CA LEU A 566 -3.56 7.51 -10.61
C LEU A 566 -5.03 7.20 -10.31
N ILE A 567 -5.29 6.54 -9.18
CA ILE A 567 -6.66 6.26 -8.72
C ILE A 567 -7.40 7.58 -8.47
N MET A 568 -6.77 8.54 -7.81
CA MET A 568 -7.34 9.87 -7.56
C MET A 568 -7.68 10.60 -8.85
N LEU A 569 -6.79 10.55 -9.85
CA LEU A 569 -7.01 11.15 -11.18
C LEU A 569 -8.17 10.49 -11.93
N ASP A 570 -8.30 9.18 -11.84
CA ASP A 570 -9.41 8.45 -12.41
C ASP A 570 -10.75 8.81 -11.72
N GLN A 571 -10.75 8.84 -10.39
CA GLN A 571 -11.91 9.28 -9.59
C GLN A 571 -12.33 10.72 -9.94
N ILE A 572 -11.35 11.62 -10.14
CA ILE A 572 -11.62 12.99 -10.59
C ILE A 572 -12.31 12.99 -11.97
N ALA A 573 -11.78 12.21 -12.91
CA ALA A 573 -12.28 12.17 -14.29
C ALA A 573 -13.72 11.64 -14.37
N VAL A 574 -14.05 10.59 -13.60
CA VAL A 574 -15.40 9.99 -13.60
C VAL A 574 -16.39 10.68 -12.67
N GLY A 575 -15.95 11.68 -11.91
CA GLY A 575 -16.80 12.49 -11.03
C GLY A 575 -16.98 11.94 -9.61
N GLU A 576 -16.17 11.01 -9.17
CA GLU A 576 -16.13 10.47 -7.79
C GLU A 576 -15.25 11.37 -6.90
N TRP A 577 -15.64 12.64 -6.74
CA TRP A 577 -14.77 13.64 -6.13
C TRP A 577 -14.61 13.50 -4.61
N GLU A 578 -15.58 12.90 -3.93
CA GLU A 578 -15.48 12.65 -2.49
C GLU A 578 -14.48 11.54 -2.21
N GLU A 579 -14.53 10.46 -2.98
CA GLU A 579 -13.56 9.36 -2.95
C GLU A 579 -12.16 9.85 -3.33
N ALA A 580 -12.06 10.74 -4.33
CA ALA A 580 -10.79 11.35 -4.72
C ALA A 580 -10.16 12.18 -3.59
N GLU A 581 -10.96 12.93 -2.83
CA GLU A 581 -10.48 13.65 -1.65
C GLU A 581 -10.02 12.71 -0.53
N GLN A 582 -10.74 11.61 -0.29
CA GLN A 582 -10.33 10.59 0.69
C GLN A 582 -9.01 9.94 0.28
N THR A 583 -8.87 9.57 -1.00
CA THR A 583 -7.64 9.05 -1.57
C THR A 583 -6.49 10.05 -1.42
N GLY A 584 -6.73 11.32 -1.68
CA GLY A 584 -5.76 12.40 -1.51
C GLY A 584 -5.32 12.60 -0.06
N ARG A 585 -6.24 12.58 0.91
CA ARG A 585 -5.91 12.67 2.34
C ARG A 585 -5.02 11.50 2.78
N ARG A 586 -5.38 10.27 2.40
CA ARG A 586 -4.54 9.08 2.64
C ARG A 586 -3.14 9.25 2.07
N CYS A 587 -3.03 9.78 0.84
CA CYS A 587 -1.74 10.02 0.21
C CYS A 587 -0.93 11.09 0.97
N LEU A 588 -1.55 12.17 1.46
CA LEU A 588 -0.87 13.21 2.26
C LEU A 588 -0.32 12.66 3.59
N GLU A 589 -1.06 11.79 4.26
CA GLU A 589 -0.61 11.11 5.48
C GLU A 589 0.66 10.29 5.20
N LEU A 590 0.65 9.49 4.14
CA LEU A 590 1.81 8.67 3.72
C LEU A 590 3.00 9.55 3.33
N THR A 591 2.80 10.62 2.57
CA THR A 591 3.88 11.51 2.15
C THR A 591 4.54 12.24 3.31
N THR A 592 3.77 12.54 4.36
CA THR A 592 4.28 13.16 5.60
C THR A 592 5.10 12.16 6.39
N LEU A 593 4.59 10.94 6.57
CA LEU A 593 5.25 9.86 7.30
C LEU A 593 6.60 9.47 6.65
N HIS A 594 6.63 9.38 5.33
CA HIS A 594 7.81 8.93 4.56
C HIS A 594 8.65 10.06 3.95
N ARG A 595 8.37 11.33 4.28
CA ARG A 595 9.11 12.53 3.83
C ARG A 595 9.18 12.72 2.30
N HIS A 596 8.23 12.16 1.55
CA HIS A 596 8.16 12.31 0.10
C HIS A 596 7.49 13.63 -0.31
N GLN A 597 8.23 14.73 -0.25
CA GLN A 597 7.69 16.08 -0.47
C GLN A 597 7.14 16.30 -1.89
N LEU A 598 7.77 15.71 -2.91
CA LEU A 598 7.29 15.80 -4.28
C LEU A 598 5.87 15.23 -4.41
N PHE A 599 5.62 14.05 -3.85
CA PHE A 599 4.30 13.45 -3.87
C PHE A 599 3.28 14.24 -3.04
N GLY A 600 3.69 14.79 -1.90
CA GLY A 600 2.82 15.67 -1.10
C GLY A 600 2.40 16.93 -1.84
N CYS A 601 3.32 17.52 -2.60
CA CYS A 601 3.03 18.67 -3.46
C CYS A 601 2.09 18.27 -4.61
N HIS A 602 2.34 17.14 -5.23
CA HIS A 602 1.52 16.60 -6.31
C HIS A 602 0.07 16.32 -5.84
N THR A 603 -0.09 15.69 -4.67
CA THR A 603 -1.42 15.46 -4.07
C THR A 603 -2.17 16.77 -3.82
N ARG A 604 -1.49 17.81 -3.31
CA ARG A 604 -2.11 19.14 -3.10
C ARG A 604 -2.57 19.75 -4.40
N ALA A 605 -1.82 19.58 -5.49
CA ALA A 605 -2.22 20.07 -6.82
C ALA A 605 -3.54 19.41 -7.28
N TYR A 606 -3.68 18.12 -7.10
CA TYR A 606 -4.93 17.42 -7.46
C TYR A 606 -6.11 17.76 -6.53
N LEU A 607 -5.87 17.91 -5.23
CA LEU A 607 -6.91 18.41 -4.31
C LEU A 607 -7.35 19.84 -4.69
N GLY A 608 -6.40 20.66 -5.15
CA GLY A 608 -6.70 22.00 -5.68
C GLY A 608 -7.61 21.97 -6.90
N LEU A 609 -7.41 21.00 -7.83
CA LEU A 609 -8.30 20.81 -8.98
C LEU A 609 -9.74 20.46 -8.54
N ILE A 610 -9.88 19.55 -7.57
CA ILE A 610 -11.21 19.18 -7.03
C ILE A 610 -11.89 20.39 -6.39
N ALA A 611 -11.16 21.11 -5.53
CA ALA A 611 -11.69 22.33 -4.87
C ALA A 611 -12.13 23.37 -5.92
N ALA A 612 -11.34 23.60 -6.97
CA ALA A 612 -11.67 24.50 -8.07
C ALA A 612 -12.94 24.08 -8.81
N MET A 613 -13.06 22.81 -9.18
CA MET A 613 -14.24 22.28 -9.88
C MET A 613 -15.51 22.33 -9.04
N ARG A 614 -15.39 22.14 -7.71
CA ARG A 614 -16.51 22.30 -6.76
C ARG A 614 -16.92 23.76 -6.56
N GLY A 615 -16.06 24.72 -6.94
CA GLY A 615 -16.29 26.16 -6.69
C GLY A 615 -15.79 26.63 -5.31
N GLN A 616 -14.92 25.87 -4.68
CA GLN A 616 -14.24 26.23 -3.42
C GLN A 616 -12.99 27.06 -3.75
N ALA A 617 -13.19 28.26 -4.23
CA ALA A 617 -12.12 29.04 -4.84
C ALA A 617 -11.00 29.45 -3.87
N ASP A 618 -11.32 29.70 -2.58
CA ASP A 618 -10.32 30.05 -1.57
C ASP A 618 -9.40 28.85 -1.26
N ASP A 619 -9.97 27.66 -1.09
CA ASP A 619 -9.21 26.43 -0.87
C ASP A 619 -8.33 26.11 -2.08
N ALA A 620 -8.89 26.25 -3.30
CA ALA A 620 -8.16 26.05 -4.55
C ALA A 620 -6.96 27.00 -4.66
N ARG A 621 -7.15 28.31 -4.41
CA ARG A 621 -6.08 29.31 -4.42
C ARG A 621 -5.00 29.04 -3.35
N GLN A 622 -5.42 28.62 -2.17
CA GLN A 622 -4.46 28.26 -1.11
C GLN A 622 -3.61 27.08 -1.50
N LEU A 623 -4.20 26.02 -2.05
CA LEU A 623 -3.48 24.83 -2.51
C LEU A 623 -2.59 25.16 -3.70
N GLN A 624 -3.06 25.96 -4.67
CA GLN A 624 -2.27 26.48 -5.78
C GLN A 624 -1.03 27.21 -5.30
N ALA A 625 -1.18 28.15 -4.36
CA ALA A 625 -0.06 28.93 -3.82
C ALA A 625 0.97 28.04 -3.11
N GLN A 626 0.53 27.00 -2.37
CA GLN A 626 1.43 26.04 -1.73
C GLN A 626 2.23 25.25 -2.78
N VAL A 627 1.58 24.80 -3.86
CA VAL A 627 2.22 24.07 -4.95
C VAL A 627 3.25 24.97 -5.66
N ASP A 628 2.89 26.19 -6.02
CA ASP A 628 3.76 27.14 -6.69
C ASP A 628 4.98 27.52 -5.84
N ALA A 629 4.78 27.79 -4.55
CA ALA A 629 5.87 28.14 -3.64
C ALA A 629 6.91 27.01 -3.50
N TRP A 630 6.49 25.76 -3.65
CA TRP A 630 7.40 24.63 -3.59
C TRP A 630 7.99 24.26 -4.94
N ALA A 631 7.17 24.19 -6.00
CA ALA A 631 7.57 23.64 -7.31
C ALA A 631 8.38 24.63 -8.16
N ARG A 632 7.98 25.91 -8.19
CA ARG A 632 8.58 26.93 -9.06
C ARG A 632 10.06 27.19 -8.78
N PRO A 633 10.52 27.36 -7.54
CA PRO A 633 11.95 27.54 -7.24
C PRO A 633 12.80 26.31 -7.58
N ARG A 634 12.21 25.13 -7.54
CA ARG A 634 12.86 23.83 -7.83
C ARG A 634 12.88 23.49 -9.32
N GLY A 635 12.13 24.22 -10.14
CA GLY A 635 12.02 23.98 -11.56
C GLY A 635 11.19 22.73 -11.90
N VAL A 636 10.25 22.33 -11.03
CA VAL A 636 9.33 21.21 -11.23
C VAL A 636 8.17 21.70 -12.11
N GLY A 637 8.45 21.85 -13.41
CA GLY A 637 7.54 22.46 -14.38
C GLY A 637 6.21 21.75 -14.54
N PHE A 638 6.18 20.42 -14.39
CA PHE A 638 4.94 19.66 -14.43
C PHE A 638 3.94 20.12 -13.35
N LEU A 639 4.41 20.32 -12.12
CA LEU A 639 3.55 20.77 -11.02
C LEU A 639 3.13 22.23 -11.16
N THR A 640 3.96 23.08 -11.76
CA THR A 640 3.57 24.46 -12.05
C THR A 640 2.46 24.52 -13.10
N GLN A 641 2.48 23.62 -14.09
CA GLN A 641 1.39 23.53 -15.06
C GLN A 641 0.06 23.09 -14.41
N ILE A 642 0.12 22.16 -13.44
CA ILE A 642 -1.10 21.76 -12.70
C ILE A 642 -1.58 22.93 -11.82
N ALA A 643 -0.68 23.68 -11.19
CA ALA A 643 -1.06 24.86 -10.42
C ALA A 643 -1.75 25.93 -11.28
N ASP A 644 -1.27 26.16 -12.50
CA ASP A 644 -1.93 27.04 -13.47
C ASP A 644 -3.29 26.48 -13.92
N ALA A 645 -3.43 25.15 -14.06
CA ALA A 645 -4.72 24.51 -14.36
C ALA A 645 -5.71 24.68 -13.17
N VAL A 646 -5.24 24.57 -11.91
CA VAL A 646 -6.05 24.87 -10.72
C VAL A 646 -6.52 26.33 -10.75
N GLY A 647 -5.62 27.27 -11.02
CA GLY A 647 -5.96 28.70 -11.14
C GLY A 647 -6.98 28.95 -12.24
N THR A 648 -6.81 28.31 -13.39
CA THR A 648 -7.75 28.39 -14.53
C THR A 648 -9.14 27.89 -14.12
N ALA A 649 -9.22 26.71 -13.54
CA ALA A 649 -10.49 26.09 -13.13
C ALA A 649 -11.22 26.90 -12.03
N ALA A 650 -10.46 27.43 -11.05
CA ALA A 650 -11.02 28.26 -9.98
C ALA A 650 -11.59 29.57 -10.52
N ALA A 651 -10.84 30.25 -11.39
CA ALA A 651 -11.29 31.50 -12.02
C ALA A 651 -12.52 31.28 -12.92
N LEU A 652 -12.56 30.17 -13.69
CA LEU A 652 -13.73 29.80 -14.49
C LEU A 652 -14.97 29.55 -13.62
N ALA A 653 -14.80 28.88 -12.47
CA ALA A 653 -15.90 28.61 -11.54
C ALA A 653 -16.48 29.91 -10.98
N GLU A 654 -15.66 30.92 -10.70
CA GLU A 654 -16.07 32.25 -10.22
C GLU A 654 -16.61 33.16 -11.33
N GLY A 655 -16.38 32.81 -12.61
CA GLY A 655 -16.73 33.65 -13.76
C GLY A 655 -15.71 34.75 -14.05
N ASP A 656 -14.52 34.69 -13.44
CA ASP A 656 -13.41 35.58 -13.76
C ASP A 656 -12.64 35.04 -14.98
N TYR A 657 -13.22 35.27 -16.16
CA TYR A 657 -12.67 34.74 -17.42
C TYR A 657 -11.33 35.37 -17.80
N GLU A 658 -11.04 36.59 -17.33
CA GLU A 658 -9.74 37.23 -17.63
C GLU A 658 -8.62 36.54 -16.84
N ALA A 659 -8.81 36.31 -15.56
CA ALA A 659 -7.87 35.54 -14.74
C ALA A 659 -7.71 34.10 -15.26
N ALA A 660 -8.83 33.45 -15.63
CA ALA A 660 -8.81 32.12 -16.22
C ALA A 660 -7.97 32.06 -17.51
N TYR A 661 -8.14 33.05 -18.37
CA TYR A 661 -7.37 33.15 -19.60
C TYR A 661 -5.87 33.34 -19.34
N VAL A 662 -5.49 34.20 -18.40
CA VAL A 662 -4.09 34.43 -18.02
C VAL A 662 -3.43 33.15 -17.49
N HIS A 663 -4.10 32.38 -16.63
CA HIS A 663 -3.59 31.10 -16.16
C HIS A 663 -3.49 30.08 -17.30
N ALA A 664 -4.50 29.96 -18.15
CA ALA A 664 -4.53 29.00 -19.24
C ALA A 664 -3.40 29.22 -20.25
N ILE A 665 -3.09 30.47 -20.61
CA ILE A 665 -1.96 30.81 -21.52
C ILE A 665 -0.59 30.61 -20.87
N GLY A 666 -0.52 30.55 -19.53
CA GLY A 666 0.66 30.14 -18.79
C GLY A 666 1.04 28.68 -19.05
N ILE A 667 0.07 27.83 -19.40
CA ILE A 667 0.27 26.43 -19.74
C ILE A 667 0.69 26.30 -21.21
N THR A 668 -0.07 26.90 -22.12
CA THR A 668 0.18 26.84 -23.56
C THR A 668 -0.38 28.09 -24.29
N PRO A 669 0.34 28.61 -25.30
CA PRO A 669 -0.19 29.68 -26.17
C PRO A 669 -1.38 29.19 -26.98
N PRO A 670 -2.38 30.06 -27.26
CA PRO A 670 -3.49 29.71 -28.13
C PRO A 670 -3.05 29.26 -29.52
N GLY A 671 -3.52 28.10 -29.96
CA GLY A 671 -3.16 27.49 -31.24
C GLY A 671 -1.91 26.65 -31.21
N SER A 672 -1.36 26.34 -30.05
CA SER A 672 -0.17 25.49 -29.89
C SER A 672 -0.39 24.41 -28.87
N PHE A 673 0.16 23.22 -29.16
CA PHE A 673 0.28 22.10 -28.22
C PHE A 673 1.76 21.74 -28.16
N GLU A 674 2.50 22.51 -27.37
CA GLU A 674 3.95 22.32 -27.21
C GLU A 674 4.25 20.95 -26.60
N PRO A 675 5.32 20.28 -27.07
CA PRO A 675 5.84 19.12 -26.39
C PRO A 675 6.07 19.45 -24.91
N CYS A 676 5.69 18.54 -24.02
CA CYS A 676 5.86 18.68 -22.55
C CYS A 676 4.93 19.69 -21.86
N ALA A 677 4.04 20.35 -22.57
CA ALA A 677 2.90 21.06 -21.98
C ALA A 677 1.80 20.05 -21.66
N HIS A 678 2.06 19.19 -20.65
CA HIS A 678 1.22 18.04 -20.33
C HIS A 678 -0.22 18.39 -19.96
N GLN A 679 -0.47 19.62 -19.49
CA GLN A 679 -1.80 20.12 -19.19
C GLN A 679 -2.49 20.80 -20.37
N ALA A 680 -1.79 21.10 -21.47
CA ALA A 680 -2.36 21.83 -22.61
C ALA A 680 -3.60 21.15 -23.21
N SER A 681 -3.53 19.83 -23.47
CA SER A 681 -4.67 19.08 -23.99
C SER A 681 -5.82 18.93 -22.98
N ARG A 682 -5.51 18.95 -21.69
CA ARG A 682 -6.51 18.82 -20.60
C ARG A 682 -7.22 20.14 -20.30
N THR A 683 -6.57 21.27 -20.53
CA THR A 683 -7.14 22.61 -20.36
C THR A 683 -7.67 23.23 -21.68
N LEU A 684 -7.79 22.41 -22.73
CA LEU A 684 -8.32 22.85 -24.04
C LEU A 684 -9.67 23.59 -23.91
N LEU A 685 -10.63 22.96 -23.22
CA LEU A 685 -11.95 23.52 -23.06
C LEU A 685 -11.94 24.78 -22.18
N ASP A 686 -11.03 24.81 -21.18
CA ASP A 686 -10.87 25.94 -20.25
C ASP A 686 -10.37 27.20 -20.98
N LEU A 687 -9.30 27.03 -21.79
CA LEU A 687 -8.74 28.13 -22.58
C LEU A 687 -9.74 28.65 -23.57
N VAL A 688 -10.44 27.77 -24.31
CA VAL A 688 -11.45 28.15 -25.28
C VAL A 688 -12.60 28.91 -24.63
N GLU A 689 -13.14 28.42 -23.50
CA GLU A 689 -14.22 29.07 -22.76
C GLU A 689 -13.80 30.46 -22.27
N ALA A 690 -12.64 30.55 -21.63
CA ALA A 690 -12.10 31.82 -21.15
C ALA A 690 -11.86 32.83 -22.28
N ALA A 691 -11.32 32.40 -23.43
CA ALA A 691 -11.05 33.24 -24.58
C ALA A 691 -12.35 33.73 -25.22
N VAL A 692 -13.37 32.90 -25.38
CA VAL A 692 -14.70 33.29 -25.90
C VAL A 692 -15.33 34.35 -25.01
N HIS A 693 -15.36 34.15 -23.70
CA HIS A 693 -15.97 35.09 -22.76
C HIS A 693 -15.22 36.42 -22.61
N THR A 694 -13.93 36.45 -22.98
CA THR A 694 -13.12 37.68 -22.95
C THR A 694 -13.01 38.36 -24.30
N GLY A 695 -13.83 37.96 -25.33
CA GLY A 695 -13.85 38.55 -26.66
C GLY A 695 -12.64 38.18 -27.53
N ARG A 696 -11.91 37.14 -27.18
CA ARG A 696 -10.74 36.63 -27.93
C ARG A 696 -11.14 35.48 -28.87
N GLU A 697 -12.25 35.64 -29.57
CA GLU A 697 -12.88 34.59 -30.39
C GLU A 697 -11.93 33.97 -31.44
N GLU A 698 -11.08 34.76 -32.07
CA GLU A 698 -10.11 34.24 -33.05
C GLU A 698 -9.03 33.36 -32.39
N GLN A 699 -8.62 33.68 -31.16
CA GLN A 699 -7.65 32.88 -30.44
C GLN A 699 -8.30 31.56 -29.98
N ALA A 700 -9.53 31.62 -29.50
CA ALA A 700 -10.33 30.44 -29.13
C ALA A 700 -10.47 29.49 -30.34
N ARG A 701 -10.89 30.05 -31.47
CA ARG A 701 -11.08 29.29 -32.71
C ARG A 701 -9.77 28.66 -33.20
N ARG A 702 -8.69 29.43 -33.22
CA ARG A 702 -7.37 28.91 -33.61
C ARG A 702 -6.94 27.75 -32.70
N HIS A 703 -7.20 27.84 -31.38
CA HIS A 703 -6.84 26.78 -30.45
C HIS A 703 -7.69 25.51 -30.62
N ALA A 704 -9.00 25.65 -30.85
CA ALA A 704 -9.90 24.55 -31.16
C ALA A 704 -9.55 23.83 -32.48
N LEU A 705 -9.22 24.59 -33.51
CA LEU A 705 -8.79 24.02 -34.80
C LEU A 705 -7.44 23.31 -34.70
N ALA A 706 -6.49 23.90 -33.96
CA ALA A 706 -5.18 23.27 -33.73
C ALA A 706 -5.32 21.93 -32.94
N ALA A 707 -6.29 21.82 -32.06
CA ALA A 707 -6.58 20.55 -31.38
C ALA A 707 -7.07 19.46 -32.33
N GLN A 708 -7.92 19.84 -33.29
CA GLN A 708 -8.39 18.94 -34.35
C GLN A 708 -7.27 18.57 -35.33
N GLU A 709 -6.50 19.53 -35.78
CA GLU A 709 -5.36 19.33 -36.70
C GLU A 709 -4.26 18.47 -36.08
N ALA A 710 -4.07 18.59 -34.76
CA ALA A 710 -3.15 17.77 -33.99
C ALA A 710 -3.65 16.34 -33.74
N GLY A 711 -4.87 15.99 -34.15
CA GLY A 711 -5.41 14.64 -34.00
C GLY A 711 -5.80 14.29 -32.58
N LEU A 712 -6.12 15.24 -31.71
CA LEU A 712 -6.51 14.95 -30.31
C LEU A 712 -7.69 13.98 -30.18
N PRO A 713 -8.73 14.03 -31.06
CA PRO A 713 -9.86 13.09 -31.01
C PRO A 713 -9.48 11.63 -31.20
N GLU A 714 -8.37 11.34 -31.87
CA GLU A 714 -7.88 9.97 -32.13
C GLU A 714 -7.01 9.42 -31.00
N ILE A 715 -6.57 10.27 -30.06
CA ILE A 715 -5.71 9.88 -28.94
C ILE A 715 -6.54 9.26 -27.80
N SER A 716 -7.64 9.96 -27.43
CA SER A 716 -8.49 9.49 -26.33
C SER A 716 -9.95 9.94 -26.45
N PRO A 717 -10.88 9.18 -25.81
CA PRO A 717 -12.30 9.55 -25.79
C PRO A 717 -12.56 10.91 -25.13
N ARG A 718 -11.82 11.27 -24.06
CA ARG A 718 -11.95 12.57 -23.40
C ARG A 718 -11.52 13.71 -24.30
N LEU A 719 -10.41 13.53 -24.98
CA LEU A 719 -9.90 14.54 -25.93
C LEU A 719 -10.83 14.70 -27.13
N ALA A 720 -11.48 13.64 -27.61
CA ALA A 720 -12.53 13.73 -28.62
C ALA A 720 -13.70 14.58 -28.14
N LEU A 721 -14.23 14.30 -26.95
CA LEU A 721 -15.32 15.04 -26.32
C LEU A 721 -14.99 16.53 -26.19
N THR A 722 -13.83 16.88 -25.62
CA THR A 722 -13.43 18.27 -25.39
C THR A 722 -13.10 19.00 -26.67
N THR A 723 -12.52 18.34 -27.68
CA THR A 723 -12.23 18.93 -28.98
C THR A 723 -13.51 19.27 -29.74
N TYR A 724 -14.48 18.36 -29.79
CA TYR A 724 -15.76 18.65 -30.44
C TYR A 724 -16.53 19.73 -29.67
N GLY A 725 -16.48 19.77 -28.35
CA GLY A 725 -17.02 20.84 -27.54
C GLY A 725 -16.38 22.19 -27.84
N ALA A 726 -15.06 22.25 -27.94
CA ALA A 726 -14.31 23.48 -28.28
C ALA A 726 -14.62 23.98 -29.68
N LEU A 727 -14.66 23.09 -30.67
CA LEU A 727 -15.05 23.43 -32.03
C LEU A 727 -16.50 23.97 -32.10
N ALA A 728 -17.42 23.36 -31.37
CA ALA A 728 -18.80 23.81 -31.29
C ALA A 728 -18.91 25.21 -30.67
N MET A 729 -18.16 25.49 -29.61
CA MET A 729 -18.16 26.78 -28.91
C MET A 729 -17.61 27.90 -29.80
N THR A 730 -16.69 27.60 -30.71
CA THR A 730 -15.96 28.57 -31.57
C THR A 730 -16.48 28.63 -33.00
N SER A 731 -17.39 27.76 -33.41
CA SER A 731 -17.99 27.81 -34.78
C SER A 731 -18.89 29.03 -34.95
N THR A 732 -18.73 29.73 -36.09
CA THR A 732 -19.58 30.85 -36.50
C THR A 732 -20.87 30.39 -37.16
N ASP A 733 -20.87 29.21 -37.79
CA ASP A 733 -22.05 28.61 -38.40
C ASP A 733 -22.88 27.88 -37.32
N PRO A 734 -24.18 28.23 -37.17
CA PRO A 734 -25.05 27.56 -36.21
C PRO A 734 -25.26 26.06 -36.48
N ALA A 735 -25.28 25.65 -37.75
CA ALA A 735 -25.50 24.24 -38.12
C ALA A 735 -24.26 23.41 -37.82
N ASP A 736 -23.07 23.92 -38.15
CA ASP A 736 -21.80 23.25 -37.83
C ASP A 736 -21.61 23.15 -36.30
N ALA A 737 -21.91 24.23 -35.58
CA ALA A 737 -21.84 24.19 -34.11
C ALA A 737 -22.74 23.12 -33.50
N GLU A 738 -23.99 23.02 -33.96
CA GLU A 738 -24.93 22.04 -33.48
C GLU A 738 -24.50 20.61 -33.82
N ALA A 739 -23.97 20.39 -35.00
CA ALA A 739 -23.41 19.10 -35.42
C ALA A 739 -22.24 18.69 -34.51
N MET A 740 -21.36 19.62 -34.14
CA MET A 740 -20.23 19.33 -33.23
C MET A 740 -20.71 19.05 -31.78
N TYR A 741 -21.68 19.78 -31.26
CA TYR A 741 -22.28 19.48 -29.97
C TYR A 741 -22.94 18.09 -29.93
N GLN A 742 -23.69 17.75 -30.98
CA GLN A 742 -24.30 16.42 -31.12
C GLN A 742 -23.24 15.32 -31.20
N ARG A 743 -22.14 15.57 -31.92
CA ARG A 743 -21.04 14.63 -32.01
C ARG A 743 -20.33 14.41 -30.67
N ALA A 744 -20.17 15.47 -29.87
CA ALA A 744 -19.63 15.38 -28.53
C ALA A 744 -20.55 14.57 -27.62
N GLU A 745 -21.85 14.87 -27.60
CA GLU A 745 -22.80 14.19 -26.70
C GLU A 745 -23.07 12.73 -27.11
N ALA A 746 -23.03 12.42 -28.41
CA ALA A 746 -23.22 11.07 -28.95
C ALA A 746 -21.98 10.18 -28.82
N HIS A 747 -20.85 10.70 -28.39
CA HIS A 747 -19.63 9.90 -28.21
C HIS A 747 -19.84 8.80 -27.14
N PRO A 748 -19.57 7.52 -27.48
CA PRO A 748 -19.89 6.40 -26.57
C PRO A 748 -19.31 6.53 -25.15
N ALA A 749 -18.16 7.17 -25.01
CA ALA A 749 -17.49 7.36 -23.72
C ALA A 749 -17.83 8.70 -23.04
N ALA A 750 -18.72 9.53 -23.60
CA ALA A 750 -19.05 10.85 -23.05
C ALA A 750 -19.55 10.78 -21.60
N ALA A 751 -20.32 9.75 -21.26
CA ALA A 751 -20.83 9.54 -19.90
C ALA A 751 -19.72 9.29 -18.86
N GLY A 752 -18.54 8.82 -19.29
CA GLY A 752 -17.38 8.62 -18.44
C GLY A 752 -16.68 9.91 -18.01
N PHE A 753 -17.03 11.07 -18.61
CA PHE A 753 -16.46 12.39 -18.31
C PHE A 753 -17.57 13.39 -17.99
N PRO A 754 -18.27 13.20 -16.85
CA PRO A 754 -19.53 13.91 -16.57
C PRO A 754 -19.36 15.43 -16.40
N PHE A 755 -18.20 15.89 -15.93
CA PHE A 755 -17.95 17.32 -15.74
C PHE A 755 -17.78 18.05 -17.09
N GLU A 756 -16.95 17.53 -17.96
CA GLU A 756 -16.75 18.08 -19.32
C GLU A 756 -18.04 18.05 -20.13
N LEU A 757 -18.77 16.93 -20.06
CA LEU A 757 -20.05 16.79 -20.76
C LEU A 757 -21.07 17.82 -20.23
N ALA A 758 -21.12 18.05 -18.92
CA ALA A 758 -22.03 19.05 -18.34
C ALA A 758 -21.68 20.48 -18.79
N ARG A 759 -20.39 20.81 -18.87
CA ARG A 759 -19.94 22.11 -19.42
C ARG A 759 -20.30 22.29 -20.89
N ILE A 760 -20.11 21.27 -21.70
CA ILE A 760 -20.48 21.27 -23.12
C ILE A 760 -22.01 21.46 -23.29
N ARG A 761 -22.83 20.78 -22.47
CA ARG A 761 -24.29 20.95 -22.45
C ARG A 761 -24.71 22.34 -22.01
N LEU A 762 -24.02 22.91 -21.01
CA LEU A 762 -24.24 24.29 -20.59
C LEU A 762 -23.97 25.27 -21.76
N ALA A 763 -22.81 25.12 -22.39
CA ALA A 763 -22.46 25.98 -23.55
C ALA A 763 -23.43 25.82 -24.71
N ARG A 764 -23.85 24.59 -25.04
CA ARG A 764 -24.90 24.33 -26.08
C ARG A 764 -26.22 24.99 -25.69
N GLY A 765 -26.65 24.84 -24.45
CA GLY A 765 -27.89 25.43 -23.96
C GLY A 765 -27.88 26.96 -24.02
N VAL A 766 -26.78 27.59 -23.66
CA VAL A 766 -26.60 29.05 -23.77
C VAL A 766 -26.68 29.46 -25.26
N ARG A 767 -25.99 28.78 -26.15
CA ARG A 767 -26.04 29.05 -27.58
C ARG A 767 -27.45 28.87 -28.16
N LEU A 768 -28.12 27.76 -27.88
CA LEU A 768 -29.50 27.51 -28.34
C LEU A 768 -30.47 28.58 -27.88
N ARG A 769 -30.33 29.06 -26.62
CA ARG A 769 -31.14 30.14 -26.12
C ARG A 769 -31.02 31.45 -26.97
N HIS A 770 -29.83 31.72 -27.46
CA HIS A 770 -29.57 32.93 -28.29
C HIS A 770 -29.94 32.75 -29.75
N THR A 771 -29.82 31.53 -30.31
CA THR A 771 -29.98 31.28 -31.76
C THR A 771 -31.32 30.68 -32.16
N GLN A 772 -31.86 29.75 -31.38
CA GLN A 772 -33.07 29.00 -31.73
C GLN A 772 -34.23 29.27 -30.78
N GLY A 773 -33.95 29.79 -29.61
CA GLY A 773 -34.97 30.17 -28.64
C GLY A 773 -34.94 29.41 -27.31
N ARG A 774 -35.83 29.87 -26.42
CA ARG A 774 -35.85 29.46 -25.02
C ARG A 774 -36.29 28.01 -24.83
N LYS A 775 -37.18 27.48 -25.67
CA LYS A 775 -37.72 26.13 -25.54
C LYS A 775 -36.66 25.07 -25.89
N GLU A 776 -35.90 25.33 -26.91
CA GLU A 776 -34.87 24.44 -27.44
C GLU A 776 -33.65 24.31 -26.51
N ALA A 777 -33.37 25.39 -25.75
CA ALA A 777 -32.25 25.42 -24.79
C ALA A 777 -32.51 24.60 -23.52
N ARG A 778 -33.78 24.44 -23.12
CA ARG A 778 -34.15 23.83 -21.82
C ARG A 778 -33.61 22.45 -21.57
N PRO A 779 -33.67 21.48 -22.51
CA PRO A 779 -33.17 20.12 -22.27
C PRO A 779 -31.69 20.10 -21.91
N SER A 780 -30.84 20.78 -22.71
CA SER A 780 -29.39 20.84 -22.47
C SER A 780 -29.05 21.48 -21.13
N LEU A 781 -29.72 22.61 -20.78
CA LEU A 781 -29.53 23.31 -19.52
C LEU A 781 -29.99 22.47 -18.31
N THR A 782 -31.10 21.75 -18.42
CA THR A 782 -31.60 20.87 -17.35
C THR A 782 -30.60 19.74 -17.10
N MET A 783 -30.13 19.06 -18.13
CA MET A 783 -29.12 18.02 -18.03
C MET A 783 -27.80 18.53 -17.43
N ALA A 784 -27.42 19.77 -17.76
CA ALA A 784 -26.23 20.40 -17.18
C ALA A 784 -26.41 20.64 -15.67
N VAL A 785 -27.56 21.21 -15.25
CA VAL A 785 -27.88 21.41 -13.81
C VAL A 785 -27.81 20.11 -13.03
N GLU A 786 -28.51 19.06 -13.53
CA GLU A 786 -28.55 17.76 -12.87
C GLU A 786 -27.15 17.11 -12.75
N ALA A 787 -26.31 17.28 -13.76
CA ALA A 787 -24.95 16.75 -13.72
C ALA A 787 -24.08 17.50 -12.72
N PHE A 788 -24.12 18.83 -12.71
CA PHE A 788 -23.35 19.63 -11.75
C PHE A 788 -23.81 19.41 -10.31
N ASP A 789 -25.11 19.22 -10.09
CA ASP A 789 -25.64 18.90 -8.75
C ASP A 789 -25.14 17.55 -8.24
N ARG A 790 -25.13 16.52 -9.09
CA ARG A 790 -24.59 15.21 -8.73
C ARG A 790 -23.10 15.24 -8.41
N LEU A 791 -22.34 16.08 -9.12
CA LEU A 791 -20.90 16.26 -8.90
C LEU A 791 -20.57 17.13 -7.68
N GLY A 792 -21.56 17.85 -7.13
CA GLY A 792 -21.30 18.85 -6.09
C GLY A 792 -20.60 20.11 -6.61
N ALA A 793 -20.67 20.39 -7.93
CA ALA A 793 -20.08 21.56 -8.58
C ALA A 793 -21.00 22.77 -8.42
N SER A 794 -21.08 23.31 -7.21
CA SER A 794 -22.11 24.28 -6.78
C SER A 794 -22.16 25.56 -7.65
N THR A 795 -21.03 26.17 -7.92
CA THR A 795 -20.95 27.41 -8.74
C THR A 795 -21.37 27.17 -10.18
N TRP A 796 -20.99 26.03 -10.75
CA TRP A 796 -21.42 25.63 -12.08
C TRP A 796 -22.90 25.32 -12.17
N ALA A 797 -23.44 24.67 -11.14
CA ALA A 797 -24.88 24.40 -11.01
C ALA A 797 -25.68 25.69 -10.92
N GLU A 798 -25.21 26.68 -10.15
CA GLU A 798 -25.84 27.99 -10.05
C GLU A 798 -25.82 28.76 -11.36
N ARG A 799 -24.69 28.71 -12.08
CA ARG A 799 -24.58 29.29 -13.41
C ARG A 799 -25.57 28.66 -14.41
N ALA A 800 -25.61 27.33 -14.43
CA ALA A 800 -26.53 26.58 -15.30
C ALA A 800 -28.02 26.88 -14.94
N ARG A 801 -28.36 27.01 -13.66
CA ARG A 801 -29.68 27.40 -13.19
C ARG A 801 -30.03 28.85 -13.58
N ALA A 802 -29.06 29.76 -13.55
CA ALA A 802 -29.27 31.14 -13.99
C ALA A 802 -29.65 31.18 -15.47
N GLU A 803 -28.95 30.42 -16.31
CA GLU A 803 -29.26 30.28 -17.74
C GLU A 803 -30.62 29.61 -17.97
N LEU A 804 -30.97 28.61 -17.20
CA LEU A 804 -32.26 27.92 -17.28
C LEU A 804 -33.43 28.88 -16.88
N ARG A 805 -33.25 29.70 -15.80
CA ARG A 805 -34.21 30.74 -15.43
C ARG A 805 -34.39 31.76 -16.55
N ALA A 806 -33.33 32.15 -17.26
CA ALA A 806 -33.39 33.06 -18.39
C ALA A 806 -34.22 32.50 -19.55
N THR A 807 -34.49 31.18 -19.61
CA THR A 807 -35.46 30.60 -20.55
C THR A 807 -36.93 30.78 -20.13
N GLY A 808 -37.21 31.45 -19.00
CA GLY A 808 -38.56 31.59 -18.43
C GLY A 808 -39.07 30.34 -17.71
N MET A 809 -38.24 29.33 -17.48
CA MET A 809 -38.56 28.29 -16.51
C MET A 809 -38.28 28.84 -15.11
N THR A 810 -39.30 28.98 -14.31
CA THR A 810 -39.15 29.02 -12.88
C THR A 810 -38.66 27.63 -12.46
N THR A 811 -37.37 27.47 -12.25
CA THR A 811 -36.86 26.37 -11.45
C THR A 811 -37.46 26.55 -10.09
N LEU A 812 -38.49 25.78 -9.77
CA LEU A 812 -38.81 25.50 -8.39
C LEU A 812 -37.49 25.00 -7.78
N ALA A 813 -36.93 25.82 -6.92
CA ALA A 813 -35.62 25.55 -6.32
C ALA A 813 -35.64 24.16 -5.72
N ALA A 814 -34.94 23.23 -6.38
CA ALA A 814 -34.52 21.98 -5.76
C ALA A 814 -33.31 22.23 -4.84
N SER A 815 -33.27 23.36 -4.17
CA SER A 815 -32.49 23.64 -2.97
C SER A 815 -33.40 23.88 -1.77
N ALA A 816 -34.56 23.18 -1.75
CA ALA A 816 -35.02 22.74 -0.46
C ALA A 816 -34.14 21.56 -0.10
N GLN A 817 -33.07 21.78 0.66
CA GLN A 817 -32.90 20.90 1.81
C GLN A 817 -34.30 20.48 2.19
N PHE A 818 -34.60 19.18 2.13
CA PHE A 818 -35.81 18.63 2.73
C PHE A 818 -35.74 19.02 4.21
N ALA A 819 -36.23 20.18 4.53
CA ALA A 819 -36.42 20.61 5.89
C ALA A 819 -37.37 19.57 6.44
N GLU A 820 -36.85 18.70 7.27
CA GLU A 820 -37.59 17.60 7.87
C GLU A 820 -38.89 18.18 8.39
N LEU A 821 -40.00 17.63 7.91
CA LEU A 821 -41.29 18.00 8.43
C LEU A 821 -41.30 17.67 9.92
N THR A 822 -41.63 18.62 10.77
CA THR A 822 -41.85 18.30 12.18
C THR A 822 -42.91 17.21 12.27
N TRP A 823 -42.94 16.42 13.32
CA TRP A 823 -43.95 15.39 13.53
C TRP A 823 -45.36 15.93 13.32
N GLN A 824 -45.64 17.13 13.85
CA GLN A 824 -46.93 17.78 13.72
C GLN A 824 -47.24 18.19 12.26
N GLU A 825 -46.27 18.72 11.53
CA GLU A 825 -46.42 19.09 10.12
C GLU A 825 -46.66 17.85 9.26
N ARG A 826 -45.90 16.76 9.49
CA ARG A 826 -46.07 15.46 8.80
C ARG A 826 -47.47 14.93 9.05
N ARG A 827 -47.93 14.90 10.29
CA ARG A 827 -49.23 14.35 10.65
C ARG A 827 -50.40 15.15 10.04
N ILE A 828 -50.32 16.49 9.99
CA ILE A 828 -51.29 17.34 9.32
C ILE A 828 -51.27 17.13 7.79
N ALA A 829 -50.10 16.98 7.20
CA ALA A 829 -49.91 16.72 5.78
C ALA A 829 -50.51 15.35 5.35
N GLU A 830 -50.29 14.31 6.13
CA GLU A 830 -50.85 12.94 5.91
C GLU A 830 -52.37 12.96 5.97
N MET A 831 -52.94 13.59 6.96
CA MET A 831 -54.39 13.72 7.08
C MET A 831 -54.99 14.56 5.93
N ALA A 832 -54.32 15.61 5.50
CA ALA A 832 -54.72 16.41 4.38
C ALA A 832 -54.62 15.66 3.04
N ALA A 833 -53.58 14.82 2.87
CA ALA A 833 -53.40 13.91 1.74
C ALA A 833 -54.45 12.79 1.73
N GLY A 834 -54.93 12.37 2.89
CA GLY A 834 -56.05 11.42 3.07
C GLY A 834 -57.40 12.01 2.77
N GLY A 835 -57.52 13.33 2.41
CA GLY A 835 -58.76 13.99 2.01
C GLY A 835 -59.54 14.69 3.12
N LEU A 836 -59.03 14.71 4.36
CA LEU A 836 -59.69 15.40 5.48
C LEU A 836 -59.70 16.92 5.28
N THR A 837 -60.79 17.58 5.58
CA THR A 837 -60.85 19.07 5.60
C THR A 837 -60.06 19.67 6.75
N ASN A 838 -59.68 20.95 6.66
CA ASN A 838 -58.96 21.64 7.72
C ASN A 838 -59.73 21.66 9.05
N LYS A 839 -61.06 21.58 8.99
CA LYS A 839 -61.95 21.49 10.17
C LYS A 839 -61.80 20.11 10.83
N GLU A 840 -61.89 19.05 10.08
CA GLU A 840 -61.73 17.65 10.57
C GLU A 840 -60.34 17.37 11.08
N ILE A 841 -59.30 17.96 10.44
CA ILE A 841 -57.91 17.86 10.94
C ILE A 841 -57.78 18.64 12.26
N GLY A 842 -58.41 19.82 12.34
CA GLY A 842 -58.38 20.61 13.55
C GLY A 842 -59.04 19.90 14.73
N GLU A 843 -60.18 19.27 14.52
CA GLU A 843 -60.90 18.46 15.51
C GLU A 843 -60.05 17.29 16.03
N ARG A 844 -59.32 16.57 15.11
CA ARG A 844 -58.45 15.43 15.45
C ARG A 844 -57.13 15.82 16.13
N MET A 845 -56.62 17.00 15.84
CA MET A 845 -55.35 17.48 16.34
C MET A 845 -55.49 18.50 17.46
N HIS A 846 -56.75 18.83 17.88
CA HIS A 846 -57.08 19.88 18.84
C HIS A 846 -56.52 21.24 18.43
N LEU A 847 -56.61 21.59 17.14
CA LEU A 847 -56.15 22.81 16.54
C LEU A 847 -57.31 23.57 15.89
N SER A 848 -57.17 24.90 15.79
CA SER A 848 -58.11 25.68 15.01
C SER A 848 -57.94 25.39 13.50
N PRO A 849 -59.05 25.43 12.67
CA PRO A 849 -58.93 25.29 11.22
C PRO A 849 -57.95 26.29 10.58
N ARG A 850 -57.80 27.45 11.20
CA ARG A 850 -56.87 28.51 10.78
C ARG A 850 -55.42 28.12 11.08
N THR A 851 -55.16 27.44 12.18
CA THR A 851 -53.85 26.91 12.57
C THR A 851 -53.45 25.78 11.62
N VAL A 852 -54.36 24.85 11.26
CA VAL A 852 -54.12 23.81 10.28
C VAL A 852 -53.76 24.39 8.89
N SER A 853 -54.48 25.45 8.49
CA SER A 853 -54.17 26.17 7.24
C SER A 853 -52.77 26.76 7.24
N SER A 854 -52.36 27.35 8.37
CA SER A 854 -51.01 27.92 8.54
C SER A 854 -49.91 26.85 8.53
N HIS A 855 -50.15 25.66 9.06
CA HIS A 855 -49.25 24.54 8.98
C HIS A 855 -49.13 24.04 7.53
N LEU A 856 -50.21 23.83 6.81
CA LEU A 856 -50.20 23.42 5.41
C LEU A 856 -49.51 24.46 4.52
N TYR A 857 -49.71 25.73 4.78
CA TYR A 857 -49.00 26.79 4.04
C TYR A 857 -47.48 26.74 4.22
N ARG A 858 -46.98 26.31 5.41
CA ARG A 858 -45.55 26.08 5.68
C ARG A 858 -45.02 24.74 5.15
N VAL A 859 -45.89 23.72 5.08
CA VAL A 859 -45.56 22.39 4.57
C VAL A 859 -45.40 22.37 3.04
N PHE A 860 -46.24 23.14 2.32
CA PHE A 860 -46.21 23.15 0.86
C PHE A 860 -44.82 23.53 0.29
N PRO A 861 -44.17 24.63 0.72
CA PRO A 861 -42.81 24.93 0.31
C PRO A 861 -41.79 23.85 0.71
N LYS A 862 -41.94 23.25 1.91
CA LYS A 862 -41.04 22.19 2.39
C LYS A 862 -41.13 20.94 1.54
N LEU A 863 -42.29 20.64 0.99
CA LEU A 863 -42.52 19.49 0.07
C LEU A 863 -42.38 19.86 -1.41
N GLY A 864 -42.07 21.11 -1.73
CA GLY A 864 -41.95 21.58 -3.10
C GLY A 864 -43.25 21.53 -3.90
N ILE A 865 -44.42 21.69 -3.26
CA ILE A 865 -45.73 21.63 -3.89
C ILE A 865 -46.48 22.96 -3.79
N ALA A 866 -47.27 23.24 -4.76
CA ALA A 866 -48.08 24.47 -4.82
C ALA A 866 -49.55 24.26 -4.45
N SER A 867 -50.01 23.04 -4.32
CA SER A 867 -51.43 22.73 -4.07
C SER A 867 -51.61 21.53 -3.13
N ARG A 868 -52.75 21.54 -2.44
CA ARG A 868 -53.15 20.44 -1.56
C ARG A 868 -53.29 19.08 -2.31
N ALA A 869 -53.73 19.12 -3.57
CA ALA A 869 -53.89 17.93 -4.39
C ALA A 869 -52.58 17.16 -4.62
N ALA A 870 -51.43 17.84 -4.58
CA ALA A 870 -50.11 17.27 -4.76
C ALA A 870 -49.51 16.63 -3.47
N LEU A 871 -50.18 16.77 -2.33
CA LEU A 871 -49.65 16.24 -1.05
C LEU A 871 -49.45 14.74 -1.04
N ARG A 872 -50.37 13.96 -1.65
CA ARG A 872 -50.29 12.50 -1.69
C ARG A 872 -49.07 12.02 -2.40
N ASP A 873 -48.81 12.59 -3.57
CA ASP A 873 -47.65 12.22 -4.40
C ASP A 873 -46.32 12.69 -3.79
N ALA A 874 -46.33 13.85 -3.14
CA ALA A 874 -45.15 14.38 -2.47
C ALA A 874 -44.75 13.58 -1.23
N LEU A 875 -45.71 13.17 -0.42
CA LEU A 875 -45.45 12.33 0.76
C LEU A 875 -45.03 10.91 0.40
N GLY A 876 -45.50 10.36 -0.74
CA GLY A 876 -45.10 9.06 -1.26
C GLY A 876 -43.65 9.01 -1.76
N ARG A 877 -42.99 10.15 -1.99
CA ARG A 877 -41.57 10.27 -2.38
C ARG A 877 -40.62 10.42 -1.20
N LEU A 878 -41.15 10.64 0.01
CA LEU A 878 -40.31 10.68 1.21
C LEU A 878 -39.87 9.24 1.58
N PRO A 879 -38.61 9.04 1.96
CA PRO A 879 -38.18 7.75 2.44
C PRO A 879 -38.99 7.33 3.67
N ALA A 880 -39.43 6.07 3.70
CA ALA A 880 -40.15 5.54 4.85
C ALA A 880 -39.25 5.63 6.08
N ASP A 881 -39.71 6.32 7.15
CA ASP A 881 -39.05 6.31 8.43
C ASP A 881 -38.84 4.85 8.88
N ARG A 882 -37.59 4.39 8.92
CA ARG A 882 -37.21 3.23 9.70
C ARG A 882 -37.25 3.69 11.16
N GLY A 883 -38.42 3.52 11.78
CA GLY A 883 -38.54 3.65 13.22
C GLY A 883 -37.60 2.64 13.89
N GLU A 884 -36.86 3.14 14.88
CA GLU A 884 -36.06 2.52 15.93
C GLU A 884 -35.48 1.14 15.71
#